data_da79517b054f04f839de92e6901d164d
#
_entry.id   da79517b054f04f839de92e6901d164d
#
_cell.length_a   1.000
_cell.length_b   1.000
_cell.length_c   1.000
_cell.angle_alpha   90.00
_cell.angle_beta   90.00
_cell.angle_gamma   90.00
#
_symmetry.space_group_name_H-M   'P 1'
#
loop_
_entity.id
_entity.type
_entity.pdbx_description
1 polymer ?
#
loop_
_entity_poly.entity_id
_entity_poly.type
_entity_poly.pdbx_seq_one_letter_code
_entity_poly.pdbx_strand_id
1 'polypeptide(L)'
;MGKKKILFILAPFFVLQFGWSQKSFPNLESAKNSINYKGNPTNATDRKSLAFSDKGAWFAFGFLEPSEVKAGFSGPFLMTEQNGVWLSPSFVALELKDENKQEVINWKSALIDQNSYNSHLEQQFKNDKVEIKQQLVFLSGHSALQKTSITNKSGKTITLFPSYNANIFLDDLQLSQEDKKIKIVSAKSTATGYIQFLNSNPKIEITKQGYIAQTEKLVLKPNETKEIVVGQTFIFAQYSWKNENETIAKTVFKTLLNNTQKEKERQLAELIANKKSIYKDVVYSDLIAKLVLTLQNNTRIAAEGLKHGGLFPSYNYEWFHGFWAWDSWKHAVAVANYDSELAKNQMRALFDYQEPNGFIPDCIYRNNLLEENNYRNTKAPLAAWAIWKIYEKTKDVNFIKEFYPKLKLYHNWWYKDRDHDQDGLCEFGSTDGTVIAAKWESGMDNAVRFDDSKILKNGEKAYSLDQESVDLNSFLYAEKDYLNKMAAVLKLTEETKKWKDESVTLKAKIQNQFWDGATGWFYDTTIDGKILIKAMGCEGYLPIWAEVATAEQAKASKVNMLDTNSLNTFVPLPTLAANHPKFKPEGGYWRGPVWLDQSYFGINGLEKYGYTNEANELAHKLIYNAEGVLDKGTSIRENYQPVTGKGLEAFNFSWSASHYLMLLLQDK
;
A
#
# COMPACT_ATOMS: atom_id res chain seq x y z
N MET A 1 -76.93 49.94 17.29
CA MET A 1 -75.87 49.93 18.34
C MET A 1 -75.23 48.55 18.37
N GLY A 2 -74.16 48.34 17.62
CA GLY A 2 -73.45 47.05 17.53
C GLY A 2 -72.01 47.17 18.04
N LYS A 3 -71.69 46.50 19.05
CA LYS A 3 -70.34 46.43 19.62
C LYS A 3 -69.48 45.45 18.82
N LYS A 4 -68.42 45.95 18.13
CA LYS A 4 -67.39 45.15 17.51
C LYS A 4 -66.40 44.66 18.58
N LYS A 5 -66.30 43.34 18.72
CA LYS A 5 -65.21 42.70 19.51
C LYS A 5 -63.99 42.56 18.60
N ILE A 6 -62.84 43.11 19.03
CA ILE A 6 -61.55 42.95 18.39
C ILE A 6 -60.92 41.69 19.01
N LEU A 7 -60.64 40.72 18.16
CA LEU A 7 -59.94 39.45 18.55
C LEU A 7 -58.43 39.65 18.27
N PHE A 8 -57.63 39.66 19.36
CA PHE A 8 -56.16 39.60 19.23
C PHE A 8 -55.75 38.16 18.99
N ILE A 9 -55.19 37.89 17.78
CA ILE A 9 -54.55 36.63 17.46
C ILE A 9 -53.08 36.75 17.86
N LEU A 10 -52.66 36.06 18.91
CA LEU A 10 -51.25 35.82 19.22
C LEU A 10 -50.70 34.75 18.29
N ALA A 11 -49.85 35.14 17.36
CA ALA A 11 -49.07 34.21 16.54
C ALA A 11 -47.89 33.68 17.36
N PRO A 12 -47.66 32.38 17.45
CA PRO A 12 -46.45 31.84 18.10
C PRO A 12 -45.22 32.07 17.20
N PHE A 13 -44.25 32.78 17.74
CA PHE A 13 -42.90 32.86 17.13
C PHE A 13 -42.25 31.47 17.20
N PHE A 14 -42.21 30.77 16.10
CA PHE A 14 -41.33 29.62 15.89
C PHE A 14 -39.91 30.15 15.72
N VAL A 15 -39.08 30.01 16.75
CA VAL A 15 -37.64 30.14 16.67
C VAL A 15 -37.11 28.90 15.92
N LEU A 16 -36.87 29.04 14.63
CA LEU A 16 -36.11 28.06 13.86
C LEU A 16 -34.68 28.03 14.42
N GLN A 17 -34.40 27.08 15.32
CA GLN A 17 -33.03 26.70 15.63
C GLN A 17 -32.46 26.11 14.33
N PHE A 18 -31.67 26.90 13.61
CA PHE A 18 -30.73 26.35 12.64
C PHE A 18 -29.68 25.55 13.39
N GLY A 19 -29.97 24.29 13.63
CA GLY A 19 -28.96 23.31 13.97
C GLY A 19 -27.97 23.25 12.81
N TRP A 20 -26.76 23.71 13.03
CA TRP A 20 -25.65 23.43 12.11
C TRP A 20 -25.49 21.93 12.08
N SER A 21 -26.05 21.28 11.06
CA SER A 21 -25.77 19.89 10.76
C SER A 21 -24.25 19.77 10.58
N GLN A 22 -23.59 19.18 11.56
CA GLN A 22 -22.20 18.74 11.43
C GLN A 22 -22.17 17.82 10.20
N LYS A 23 -21.47 18.21 9.13
CA LYS A 23 -21.38 17.39 7.93
C LYS A 23 -20.85 16.04 8.36
N SER A 24 -21.67 15.02 8.29
CA SER A 24 -21.27 13.66 8.61
C SER A 24 -20.38 13.13 7.47
N PHE A 25 -19.32 12.38 7.82
CA PHE A 25 -18.47 11.63 6.91
C PHE A 25 -18.74 10.14 7.16
N PRO A 26 -19.85 9.58 6.64
CA PRO A 26 -20.34 8.27 7.04
C PRO A 26 -19.39 7.13 6.70
N ASN A 27 -18.67 7.20 5.57
CA ASN A 27 -17.74 6.15 5.20
C ASN A 27 -16.48 6.18 6.08
N LEU A 28 -15.98 7.37 6.42
CA LEU A 28 -14.86 7.51 7.37
C LEU A 28 -15.24 7.03 8.76
N GLU A 29 -16.45 7.35 9.24
CA GLU A 29 -16.92 6.89 10.57
C GLU A 29 -17.15 5.37 10.61
N SER A 30 -17.72 4.79 9.53
CA SER A 30 -17.85 3.34 9.43
C SER A 30 -16.49 2.64 9.46
N ALA A 31 -15.52 3.18 8.72
CA ALA A 31 -14.20 2.58 8.55
C ALA A 31 -13.20 2.91 9.67
N LYS A 32 -13.57 3.68 10.69
CA LYS A 32 -12.65 4.03 11.77
C LYS A 32 -12.05 2.79 12.44
N ASN A 33 -10.77 2.89 12.81
CA ASN A 33 -10.02 1.81 13.44
C ASN A 33 -9.92 0.52 12.61
N SER A 34 -9.98 0.63 11.25
CA SER A 34 -9.83 -0.51 10.35
C SER A 34 -8.46 -1.19 10.49
N ILE A 35 -7.41 -0.42 10.81
CA ILE A 35 -6.07 -0.91 11.13
C ILE A 35 -5.71 -0.43 12.54
N ASN A 36 -5.08 -1.31 13.33
CA ASN A 36 -4.59 -0.98 14.67
C ASN A 36 -3.20 -0.32 14.56
N TYR A 37 -3.12 0.94 14.99
CA TYR A 37 -1.85 1.70 15.08
C TYR A 37 -1.37 1.87 16.53
N LYS A 38 -1.90 1.09 17.49
CA LYS A 38 -1.47 1.15 18.88
C LYS A 38 -0.21 0.33 19.09
N GLY A 39 0.74 0.91 19.83
CA GLY A 39 1.95 0.23 20.21
C GLY A 39 2.98 1.19 20.79
N ASN A 40 3.86 0.63 21.63
CA ASN A 40 4.93 1.37 22.28
C ASN A 40 6.28 0.95 21.67
N PRO A 41 6.81 1.68 20.70
CA PRO A 41 8.16 1.40 20.21
C PRO A 41 9.17 1.47 21.35
N THR A 42 9.95 0.41 21.54
CA THR A 42 10.95 0.30 22.61
C THR A 42 12.36 0.59 22.16
N ASN A 43 12.58 0.58 20.83
CA ASN A 43 13.85 0.90 20.18
C ASN A 43 13.60 1.31 18.72
N ALA A 44 14.64 1.75 18.04
CA ALA A 44 14.57 2.26 16.68
C ALA A 44 14.06 1.21 15.65
N THR A 45 14.36 -0.07 15.83
CA THR A 45 14.03 -1.14 14.89
C THR A 45 12.80 -1.97 15.29
N ASP A 46 11.99 -1.50 16.24
CA ASP A 46 10.77 -2.18 16.67
C ASP A 46 9.76 -2.28 15.50
N ARG A 47 9.30 -3.50 15.18
CA ARG A 47 8.33 -3.78 14.10
C ARG A 47 6.97 -4.28 14.60
N LYS A 48 6.76 -4.28 15.92
CA LYS A 48 5.51 -4.80 16.51
C LYS A 48 4.32 -3.88 16.27
N SER A 49 4.58 -2.58 16.08
CA SER A 49 3.57 -1.55 15.90
C SER A 49 3.46 -1.10 14.47
N LEU A 50 2.24 -0.94 13.97
CA LEU A 50 1.97 -0.26 12.71
C LEU A 50 1.89 1.25 12.91
N ALA A 51 2.04 2.01 11.82
CA ALA A 51 1.97 3.46 11.83
C ALA A 51 1.17 4.00 10.63
N PHE A 52 0.42 5.08 10.86
CA PHE A 52 -0.38 5.79 9.88
C PHE A 52 0.49 6.78 9.09
N SER A 53 0.40 6.72 7.77
CA SER A 53 1.01 7.69 6.85
C SER A 53 -0.01 8.16 5.82
N ASP A 54 0.14 9.37 5.31
CA ASP A 54 -0.70 9.92 4.23
C ASP A 54 0.13 10.82 3.31
N LYS A 55 -0.47 11.25 2.17
CA LYS A 55 0.14 12.15 1.18
C LYS A 55 1.50 11.66 0.62
N GLY A 56 1.80 10.39 0.76
CA GLY A 56 3.08 9.83 0.33
C GLY A 56 4.28 10.22 1.18
N ALA A 57 4.05 10.56 2.44
CA ALA A 57 5.10 10.96 3.36
C ALA A 57 6.07 9.81 3.67
N TRP A 58 7.36 10.13 3.82
CA TRP A 58 8.41 9.20 4.23
C TRP A 58 8.53 9.08 5.75
N PHE A 59 7.44 9.32 6.46
CA PHE A 59 7.33 9.15 7.91
C PHE A 59 5.87 8.84 8.30
N ALA A 60 5.70 8.26 9.49
CA ALA A 60 4.41 7.79 9.96
C ALA A 60 4.27 7.91 11.48
N PHE A 61 3.05 7.85 11.99
CA PHE A 61 2.73 7.97 13.41
C PHE A 61 1.76 6.88 13.86
N GLY A 62 1.78 6.53 15.16
CA GLY A 62 0.81 5.63 15.77
C GLY A 62 0.26 6.17 17.07
N PHE A 63 -0.41 5.32 17.84
CA PHE A 63 -0.86 5.61 19.20
C PHE A 63 -0.03 4.84 20.22
N LEU A 64 0.23 5.46 21.35
CA LEU A 64 0.78 4.75 22.50
C LEU A 64 -0.27 3.81 23.12
N GLU A 65 0.16 2.62 23.55
CA GLU A 65 -0.67 1.68 24.30
C GLU A 65 -1.08 2.24 25.68
N PRO A 66 -2.24 1.86 26.25
CA PRO A 66 -2.70 2.40 27.52
C PRO A 66 -1.76 2.19 28.71
N SER A 67 -0.88 1.19 28.67
CA SER A 67 0.14 0.94 29.70
C SER A 67 1.19 2.04 29.79
N GLU A 68 1.46 2.71 28.69
CA GLU A 68 2.53 3.72 28.49
C GLU A 68 1.98 5.03 27.95
N VAL A 69 0.67 5.26 28.08
CA VAL A 69 -0.01 6.41 27.45
C VAL A 69 0.56 7.73 27.95
N LYS A 70 0.92 8.58 27.00
CA LYS A 70 1.27 10.00 27.17
C LYS A 70 0.41 10.82 26.20
N ALA A 71 0.35 12.13 26.38
CA ALA A 71 -0.35 12.99 25.44
C ALA A 71 0.49 13.30 24.19
N GLY A 72 0.67 12.30 23.35
CA GLY A 72 1.38 12.39 22.07
C GLY A 72 1.07 11.19 21.19
N PHE A 73 1.48 11.26 19.93
CA PHE A 73 1.42 10.13 19.01
C PHE A 73 2.76 9.38 19.04
N SER A 74 2.74 8.03 18.91
CA SER A 74 3.99 7.27 18.82
C SER A 74 4.76 7.63 17.54
N GLY A 75 6.09 7.69 17.65
CA GLY A 75 6.95 8.02 16.53
C GLY A 75 7.47 9.45 16.50
N PRO A 76 7.84 9.95 15.30
CA PRO A 76 7.59 9.35 13.98
C PRO A 76 8.41 8.08 13.70
N PHE A 77 7.85 7.21 12.85
CA PHE A 77 8.59 6.17 12.15
C PHE A 77 9.17 6.77 10.88
N LEU A 78 10.51 6.85 10.79
CA LEU A 78 11.22 7.54 9.71
C LEU A 78 11.63 6.55 8.61
N MET A 79 10.98 6.62 7.46
CA MET A 79 11.37 5.92 6.25
C MET A 79 12.38 6.73 5.41
N THR A 80 12.75 7.92 5.90
CA THR A 80 13.92 8.68 5.42
C THR A 80 15.24 8.04 5.79
N GLU A 81 15.25 7.15 6.77
CA GLU A 81 16.39 6.31 7.15
C GLU A 81 16.30 4.93 6.48
N GLN A 82 17.43 4.23 6.37
CA GLN A 82 17.48 2.90 5.78
C GLN A 82 16.57 1.93 6.56
N ASN A 83 15.79 1.14 5.84
CA ASN A 83 14.84 0.15 6.34
C ASN A 83 13.74 0.70 7.27
N GLY A 84 13.64 2.02 7.42
CA GLY A 84 12.70 2.68 8.33
C GLY A 84 13.00 2.45 9.81
N VAL A 85 12.94 3.51 10.61
CA VAL A 85 13.26 3.44 12.05
C VAL A 85 12.35 4.35 12.86
N TRP A 86 12.08 4.00 14.11
CA TRP A 86 11.43 4.90 15.06
C TRP A 86 12.41 5.94 15.56
N LEU A 87 12.08 7.22 15.43
CA LEU A 87 12.88 8.32 15.99
C LEU A 87 12.80 8.33 17.52
N SER A 88 11.62 8.08 18.06
CA SER A 88 11.30 8.25 19.48
C SER A 88 10.08 7.37 19.84
N PRO A 89 9.85 7.03 21.10
CA PRO A 89 8.55 6.52 21.52
C PRO A 89 7.40 7.47 21.19
N SER A 90 7.62 8.79 21.43
CA SER A 90 6.73 9.89 21.01
C SER A 90 7.55 11.17 20.97
N PHE A 91 7.71 11.77 19.79
CA PHE A 91 8.59 12.91 19.62
C PHE A 91 7.95 14.25 20.01
N VAL A 92 6.61 14.34 19.99
CA VAL A 92 5.85 15.54 20.43
C VAL A 92 4.86 15.12 21.51
N ALA A 93 5.39 14.79 22.70
CA ALA A 93 4.61 14.38 23.86
C ALA A 93 4.41 15.56 24.82
N LEU A 94 3.15 15.82 25.20
CA LEU A 94 2.76 16.88 26.12
C LEU A 94 2.92 16.43 27.56
N GLU A 95 3.56 17.26 28.38
CA GLU A 95 3.43 17.34 29.83
C GLU A 95 2.59 18.55 30.21
N LEU A 96 1.76 18.43 31.23
CA LEU A 96 0.87 19.50 31.64
C LEU A 96 0.86 19.67 33.17
N LYS A 97 1.51 20.73 33.65
CA LYS A 97 1.68 21.00 35.08
C LYS A 97 0.87 22.22 35.51
N ASP A 98 0.49 22.26 36.81
CA ASP A 98 -0.12 23.40 37.46
C ASP A 98 0.91 24.37 38.04
N GLU A 99 0.45 25.41 38.77
CA GLU A 99 1.30 26.41 39.44
C GLU A 99 2.22 25.80 40.53
N ASN A 100 1.84 24.65 41.09
CA ASN A 100 2.65 23.92 42.07
C ASN A 100 3.62 22.92 41.42
N LYS A 101 3.76 22.97 40.08
CA LYS A 101 4.58 22.03 39.25
C LYS A 101 4.11 20.57 39.37
N GLN A 102 2.84 20.34 39.71
CA GLN A 102 2.24 19.02 39.80
C GLN A 102 1.56 18.68 38.45
N GLU A 103 1.68 17.41 38.01
CA GLU A 103 0.92 16.93 36.86
C GLU A 103 -0.59 17.09 37.09
N VAL A 104 -1.27 17.74 36.14
CA VAL A 104 -2.70 18.04 36.23
C VAL A 104 -3.54 16.82 35.89
N ILE A 105 -3.00 15.86 35.16
CA ILE A 105 -3.71 14.72 34.59
C ILE A 105 -2.85 13.44 34.67
N ASN A 106 -3.45 12.35 35.07
CA ASN A 106 -2.87 11.02 34.93
C ASN A 106 -3.28 10.48 33.55
N TRP A 107 -2.36 10.47 32.61
CA TRP A 107 -2.61 10.15 31.20
C TRP A 107 -3.23 8.77 31.01
N LYS A 108 -2.75 7.76 31.76
CA LYS A 108 -3.22 6.38 31.66
C LYS A 108 -4.69 6.22 32.04
N SER A 109 -5.09 6.83 33.18
CA SER A 109 -6.47 6.72 33.67
C SER A 109 -7.43 7.71 33.01
N ALA A 110 -6.91 8.74 32.35
CA ALA A 110 -7.70 9.78 31.71
C ALA A 110 -7.99 9.52 30.22
N LEU A 111 -7.38 8.49 29.62
CA LEU A 111 -7.62 8.14 28.22
C LEU A 111 -9.09 7.75 28.03
N ILE A 112 -9.79 8.45 27.13
CA ILE A 112 -11.16 8.17 26.71
C ILE A 112 -11.19 7.29 25.48
N ASP A 113 -10.52 7.72 24.41
CA ASP A 113 -10.46 6.99 23.15
C ASP A 113 -9.24 7.33 22.30
N GLN A 114 -8.99 6.47 21.31
CA GLN A 114 -7.99 6.62 20.25
C GLN A 114 -8.61 6.12 18.96
N ASN A 115 -8.81 7.00 17.98
CA ASN A 115 -9.46 6.70 16.74
C ASN A 115 -8.57 7.03 15.53
N SER A 116 -8.38 6.06 14.65
CA SER A 116 -7.72 6.24 13.34
C SER A 116 -8.77 6.26 12.24
N TYR A 117 -8.64 7.23 11.34
CA TYR A 117 -9.44 7.40 10.13
C TYR A 117 -8.51 7.35 8.91
N ASN A 118 -9.03 7.15 7.73
CA ASN A 118 -8.25 7.29 6.50
C ASN A 118 -7.66 8.71 6.32
N SER A 119 -8.18 9.69 7.06
CA SER A 119 -7.81 11.11 6.96
C SER A 119 -6.88 11.62 8.08
N HIS A 120 -6.90 11.03 9.26
CA HIS A 120 -6.18 11.55 10.43
C HIS A 120 -6.18 10.57 11.60
N LEU A 121 -5.34 10.86 12.60
CA LEU A 121 -5.38 10.24 13.92
C LEU A 121 -5.98 11.20 14.95
N GLU A 122 -6.78 10.67 15.90
CA GLU A 122 -7.40 11.45 16.97
C GLU A 122 -7.34 10.68 18.28
N GLN A 123 -7.06 11.39 19.40
CA GLN A 123 -7.15 10.82 20.76
C GLN A 123 -7.66 11.85 21.75
N GLN A 124 -8.32 11.36 22.82
CA GLN A 124 -8.96 12.20 23.83
C GLN A 124 -8.65 11.70 25.24
N PHE A 125 -8.34 12.66 26.12
CA PHE A 125 -8.09 12.45 27.55
C PHE A 125 -9.00 13.37 28.34
N LYS A 126 -9.47 12.92 29.52
CA LYS A 126 -10.33 13.74 30.36
C LYS A 126 -10.25 13.32 31.84
N ASN A 127 -10.24 14.33 32.69
CA ASN A 127 -10.51 14.18 34.13
C ASN A 127 -11.46 15.31 34.60
N ASP A 128 -11.59 15.50 35.89
CA ASP A 128 -12.43 16.55 36.53
C ASP A 128 -11.90 17.99 36.30
N LYS A 129 -10.60 18.15 35.98
CA LYS A 129 -9.96 19.45 35.79
C LYS A 129 -9.83 19.85 34.30
N VAL A 130 -9.44 18.92 33.43
CA VAL A 130 -9.13 19.21 32.05
C VAL A 130 -9.66 18.14 31.11
N GLU A 131 -9.97 18.59 29.89
CA GLU A 131 -10.21 17.72 28.75
C GLU A 131 -9.19 18.09 27.64
N ILE A 132 -8.52 17.08 27.10
CA ILE A 132 -7.47 17.25 26.10
C ILE A 132 -7.80 16.41 24.87
N LYS A 133 -7.89 17.08 23.72
CA LYS A 133 -8.08 16.45 22.43
C LYS A 133 -6.87 16.68 21.55
N GLN A 134 -6.28 15.61 21.02
CA GLN A 134 -5.18 15.67 20.08
C GLN A 134 -5.59 15.11 18.72
N GLN A 135 -5.21 15.80 17.65
CA GLN A 135 -5.47 15.40 16.27
C GLN A 135 -4.18 15.57 15.47
N LEU A 136 -3.88 14.59 14.59
CA LEU A 136 -2.74 14.62 13.70
C LEU A 136 -3.20 14.40 12.26
N VAL A 137 -2.86 15.34 11.37
CA VAL A 137 -3.22 15.30 9.94
C VAL A 137 -2.02 15.66 9.09
N PHE A 138 -1.83 14.94 7.97
CA PHE A 138 -0.77 15.26 7.01
C PHE A 138 -1.18 16.45 6.14
N LEU A 139 -0.28 17.43 6.06
CA LEU A 139 -0.44 18.61 5.19
C LEU A 139 0.04 18.27 3.76
N SER A 140 1.17 17.61 3.68
CA SER A 140 1.85 17.23 2.43
C SER A 140 2.63 15.93 2.61
N GLY A 141 3.36 15.50 1.59
CA GLY A 141 4.33 14.41 1.69
C GLY A 141 5.55 14.73 2.55
N HIS A 142 5.65 15.95 3.06
CA HIS A 142 6.78 16.42 3.87
C HIS A 142 6.39 16.79 5.29
N SER A 143 5.14 17.14 5.56
CA SER A 143 4.71 17.73 6.83
C SER A 143 3.41 17.15 7.36
N ALA A 144 3.37 16.93 8.68
CA ALA A 144 2.17 16.65 9.44
C ALA A 144 1.98 17.71 10.52
N LEU A 145 0.72 18.06 10.82
CA LEU A 145 0.35 18.98 11.87
C LEU A 145 -0.33 18.23 13.01
N GLN A 146 0.16 18.41 14.22
CA GLN A 146 -0.44 17.92 15.46
C GLN A 146 -1.06 19.08 16.21
N LYS A 147 -2.38 19.02 16.43
CA LYS A 147 -3.11 19.99 17.24
C LYS A 147 -3.46 19.38 18.60
N THR A 148 -3.18 20.11 19.67
CA THR A 148 -3.60 19.81 21.03
C THR A 148 -4.57 20.90 21.52
N SER A 149 -5.82 20.54 21.79
CA SER A 149 -6.84 21.41 22.38
C SER A 149 -6.95 21.09 23.88
N ILE A 150 -6.78 22.08 24.75
CA ILE A 150 -6.81 21.97 26.20
C ILE A 150 -8.00 22.78 26.70
N THR A 151 -8.99 22.11 27.28
CA THR A 151 -10.23 22.72 27.81
C THR A 151 -10.26 22.60 29.35
N ASN A 152 -10.51 23.73 30.02
CA ASN A 152 -10.73 23.72 31.45
C ASN A 152 -12.13 23.17 31.77
N LYS A 153 -12.21 22.03 32.46
CA LYS A 153 -13.45 21.38 32.89
C LYS A 153 -13.78 21.67 34.35
N SER A 154 -12.89 22.35 35.10
CA SER A 154 -13.13 22.74 36.49
C SER A 154 -14.06 23.95 36.56
N GLY A 155 -14.71 24.13 37.71
CA GLY A 155 -15.58 25.28 37.98
C GLY A 155 -14.87 26.61 38.26
N LYS A 156 -13.52 26.69 38.16
CA LYS A 156 -12.71 27.87 38.46
C LYS A 156 -11.67 28.12 37.37
N THR A 157 -11.11 29.33 37.35
CA THR A 157 -9.95 29.64 36.48
C THR A 157 -8.75 28.83 36.96
N ILE A 158 -8.04 28.22 35.99
CA ILE A 158 -6.81 27.47 36.23
C ILE A 158 -5.64 28.03 35.41
N THR A 159 -4.43 27.91 35.96
CA THR A 159 -3.18 28.24 35.25
C THR A 159 -2.44 26.94 34.97
N LEU A 160 -2.05 26.74 33.73
CA LEU A 160 -1.40 25.53 33.23
C LEU A 160 -0.06 25.90 32.56
N PHE A 161 0.90 25.00 32.68
CA PHE A 161 2.25 25.13 32.11
C PHE A 161 2.50 23.94 31.15
N PRO A 162 2.13 24.07 29.88
CA PRO A 162 2.40 23.03 28.88
C PRO A 162 3.87 22.98 28.53
N SER A 163 4.41 21.76 28.45
CA SER A 163 5.75 21.51 27.89
C SER A 163 5.70 20.26 26.99
N TYR A 164 6.61 20.24 26.03
CA TYR A 164 6.78 19.11 25.13
C TYR A 164 8.21 18.59 25.26
N ASN A 165 8.34 17.27 25.29
CA ASN A 165 9.67 16.66 25.39
C ASN A 165 9.75 15.37 24.58
N ALA A 166 10.96 14.99 24.22
CA ALA A 166 11.26 13.72 23.61
C ALA A 166 12.68 13.26 23.95
N ASN A 167 12.82 11.94 24.01
CA ASN A 167 14.11 11.27 23.88
C ASN A 167 14.12 10.52 22.55
N ILE A 168 15.27 10.56 21.85
CA ILE A 168 15.48 9.85 20.59
C ILE A 168 16.15 8.49 20.81
N PHE A 169 15.86 7.54 19.92
CA PHE A 169 16.47 6.21 19.93
C PHE A 169 17.81 6.17 19.15
N LEU A 170 18.08 7.17 18.31
CA LEU A 170 19.13 7.13 17.30
C LEU A 170 20.27 8.08 17.70
N ASP A 171 21.47 7.52 17.89
CA ASP A 171 22.66 8.29 18.29
C ASP A 171 23.31 9.05 17.11
N ASP A 172 22.97 8.70 15.86
CA ASP A 172 23.50 9.31 14.64
C ASP A 172 22.67 10.49 14.13
N LEU A 173 21.57 10.82 14.79
CA LEU A 173 20.81 12.03 14.54
C LEU A 173 21.28 13.18 15.41
N GLN A 174 21.44 14.34 14.79
CA GLN A 174 21.83 15.56 15.47
C GLN A 174 20.64 16.51 15.57
N LEU A 175 20.33 16.93 16.81
CA LEU A 175 19.33 17.95 17.10
C LEU A 175 20.05 19.28 17.35
N SER A 176 19.48 20.35 16.79
CA SER A 176 19.92 21.73 17.04
C SER A 176 18.72 22.64 17.10
N GLN A 177 18.87 23.79 17.77
CA GLN A 177 17.89 24.87 17.74
C GLN A 177 18.21 25.81 16.58
N GLU A 178 17.20 26.09 15.74
CA GLU A 178 17.24 27.08 14.67
C GLU A 178 16.07 28.06 14.87
N ASP A 179 16.32 29.24 15.38
CA ASP A 179 15.29 30.19 15.85
C ASP A 179 14.34 29.54 16.88
N LYS A 180 13.05 29.40 16.52
CA LYS A 180 11.98 28.80 17.32
C LYS A 180 11.66 27.36 16.90
N LYS A 181 12.57 26.70 16.21
CA LYS A 181 12.41 25.36 15.66
C LYS A 181 13.50 24.44 16.18
N ILE A 182 13.17 23.16 16.24
CA ILE A 182 14.16 22.10 16.44
C ILE A 182 14.46 21.54 15.05
N LYS A 183 15.73 21.58 14.68
CA LYS A 183 16.24 20.98 13.43
C LYS A 183 16.87 19.64 13.74
N ILE A 184 16.60 18.67 12.85
CA ILE A 184 17.07 17.29 12.94
C ILE A 184 17.78 16.95 11.64
N VAL A 185 19.03 16.50 11.73
CA VAL A 185 19.82 16.05 10.57
C VAL A 185 20.37 14.66 10.81
N SER A 186 20.47 13.87 9.73
CA SER A 186 21.06 12.54 9.72
C SER A 186 22.27 12.52 8.77
N ALA A 187 23.29 11.74 9.11
CA ALA A 187 24.39 11.46 8.18
C ALA A 187 24.02 10.45 7.09
N LYS A 188 22.89 9.73 7.25
CA LYS A 188 22.44 8.63 6.37
C LYS A 188 21.31 9.03 5.41
N SER A 189 20.84 10.29 5.49
CA SER A 189 19.72 10.75 4.67
C SER A 189 19.95 12.21 4.27
N THR A 190 19.48 12.58 3.07
CA THR A 190 19.45 14.00 2.66
C THR A 190 18.23 14.74 3.22
N ALA A 191 17.34 14.03 3.93
CA ALA A 191 16.18 14.62 4.56
C ALA A 191 16.57 15.42 5.82
N THR A 192 15.97 16.60 5.98
CA THR A 192 16.07 17.42 7.19
C THR A 192 14.73 17.42 7.90
N GLY A 193 14.76 17.16 9.22
CA GLY A 193 13.59 17.26 10.09
C GLY A 193 13.46 18.67 10.70
N TYR A 194 12.21 19.13 10.89
CA TYR A 194 11.89 20.37 11.61
C TYR A 194 10.68 20.18 12.50
N ILE A 195 10.78 20.60 13.76
CA ILE A 195 9.64 20.71 14.69
C ILE A 195 9.37 22.17 14.96
N GLN A 196 8.14 22.62 14.68
CA GLN A 196 7.74 24.02 14.77
C GLN A 196 6.48 24.19 15.63
N PHE A 197 6.50 25.12 16.56
CA PHE A 197 5.32 25.54 17.32
C PHE A 197 4.68 26.72 16.60
N LEU A 198 3.53 26.50 15.94
CA LEU A 198 2.99 27.46 14.96
C LEU A 198 2.26 28.64 15.62
N ASN A 199 1.71 28.47 16.81
CA ASN A 199 0.92 29.49 17.52
C ASN A 199 1.38 29.67 18.97
N SER A 200 2.63 29.33 19.28
CA SER A 200 3.29 29.59 20.58
C SER A 200 4.79 29.83 20.38
N ASN A 201 5.44 30.41 21.39
CA ASN A 201 6.87 30.72 21.40
C ASN A 201 7.55 29.94 22.54
N PRO A 202 7.86 28.66 22.38
CA PRO A 202 8.46 27.89 23.45
C PRO A 202 9.89 28.31 23.73
N LYS A 203 10.30 28.22 25.00
CA LYS A 203 11.68 28.12 25.37
C LYS A 203 12.18 26.72 25.08
N ILE A 204 13.11 26.59 24.12
CA ILE A 204 13.63 25.28 23.68
C ILE A 204 14.99 25.07 24.35
N GLU A 205 15.19 23.84 24.84
CA GLU A 205 16.45 23.32 25.35
C GLU A 205 16.75 22.01 24.65
N ILE A 206 17.89 21.96 23.94
CA ILE A 206 18.40 20.71 23.33
C ILE A 206 19.18 19.98 24.41
N THR A 207 18.80 18.73 24.66
CA THR A 207 19.46 17.83 25.62
C THR A 207 20.36 16.82 24.88
N LYS A 208 21.14 16.06 25.63
CA LYS A 208 22.00 15.02 25.06
C LYS A 208 21.21 13.95 24.30
N GLN A 209 19.95 13.69 24.71
CA GLN A 209 19.12 12.60 24.19
C GLN A 209 17.84 13.07 23.52
N GLY A 210 17.66 14.39 23.32
CA GLY A 210 16.42 14.90 22.75
C GLY A 210 16.22 16.40 22.98
N TYR A 211 15.02 16.81 23.41
CA TYR A 211 14.74 18.21 23.70
C TYR A 211 13.64 18.38 24.76
N ILE A 212 13.58 19.59 25.31
CA ILE A 212 12.47 20.11 26.11
C ILE A 212 12.05 21.46 25.50
N ALA A 213 10.73 21.62 25.26
CA ALA A 213 10.16 22.87 24.75
C ALA A 213 9.02 23.31 25.69
N GLN A 214 9.25 24.36 26.47
CA GLN A 214 8.27 24.91 27.38
C GLN A 214 7.53 26.07 26.72
N THR A 215 6.22 25.93 26.50
CA THR A 215 5.37 26.98 25.94
C THR A 215 4.98 28.01 27.00
N GLU A 216 4.31 29.10 26.59
CA GLU A 216 3.77 30.09 27.51
C GLU A 216 2.71 29.45 28.43
N LYS A 217 2.59 29.99 29.64
CA LYS A 217 1.54 29.60 30.56
C LYS A 217 0.16 29.88 29.98
N LEU A 218 -0.79 28.97 30.19
CA LEU A 218 -2.20 29.11 29.80
C LEU A 218 -3.03 29.44 31.02
N VAL A 219 -3.75 30.56 30.98
CA VAL A 219 -4.77 30.90 31.96
C VAL A 219 -6.15 30.65 31.35
N LEU A 220 -6.90 29.69 31.86
CA LEU A 220 -8.15 29.23 31.29
C LEU A 220 -9.32 29.46 32.27
N LYS A 221 -10.33 30.20 31.85
CA LYS A 221 -11.62 30.29 32.53
C LYS A 221 -12.38 28.96 32.43
N PRO A 222 -13.41 28.70 33.26
CA PRO A 222 -14.26 27.53 33.11
C PRO A 222 -14.79 27.36 31.69
N ASN A 223 -14.65 26.15 31.12
CA ASN A 223 -15.00 25.78 29.75
C ASN A 223 -14.21 26.51 28.61
N GLU A 224 -13.23 27.32 28.94
CA GLU A 224 -12.34 27.91 27.94
C GLU A 224 -11.39 26.86 27.38
N THR A 225 -11.16 26.92 26.03
CA THR A 225 -10.24 26.05 25.32
C THR A 225 -9.11 26.88 24.72
N LYS A 226 -7.88 26.41 24.87
CA LYS A 226 -6.72 26.89 24.11
C LYS A 226 -6.15 25.77 23.26
N GLU A 227 -5.61 26.15 22.10
CA GLU A 227 -5.03 25.22 21.14
C GLU A 227 -3.54 25.50 20.97
N ILE A 228 -2.76 24.42 20.88
CA ILE A 228 -1.33 24.44 20.50
C ILE A 228 -1.20 23.58 19.26
N VAL A 229 -0.56 24.12 18.21
CA VAL A 229 -0.33 23.43 16.95
C VAL A 229 1.16 23.27 16.72
N VAL A 230 1.60 22.03 16.52
CA VAL A 230 3.00 21.68 16.24
C VAL A 230 3.09 21.05 14.85
N GLY A 231 3.94 21.64 14.01
CA GLY A 231 4.33 21.07 12.71
C GLY A 231 5.51 20.14 12.87
N GLN A 232 5.43 18.98 12.25
CA GLN A 232 6.48 17.97 12.18
C GLN A 232 6.79 17.75 10.70
N THR A 233 7.99 18.11 10.26
CA THR A 233 8.41 18.06 8.85
C THR A 233 9.64 17.19 8.70
N PHE A 234 9.67 16.36 7.64
CA PHE A 234 10.85 15.63 7.18
C PHE A 234 10.92 15.77 5.66
N ILE A 235 11.83 16.62 5.18
CA ILE A 235 11.90 17.07 3.79
C ILE A 235 13.26 16.76 3.18
N PHE A 236 13.26 16.07 2.03
CA PHE A 236 14.48 15.77 1.27
C PHE A 236 15.06 17.00 0.60
N ALA A 237 16.38 17.05 0.42
CA ALA A 237 17.14 18.19 -0.12
C ALA A 237 16.69 18.66 -1.52
N GLN A 238 16.04 17.77 -2.31
CA GLN A 238 15.49 18.13 -3.63
C GLN A 238 14.24 19.02 -3.57
N TYR A 239 13.64 19.17 -2.39
CA TYR A 239 12.45 19.99 -2.16
C TYR A 239 12.78 21.28 -1.41
N SER A 240 12.01 22.33 -1.63
CA SER A 240 12.22 23.64 -1.04
C SER A 240 11.63 23.73 0.37
N TRP A 241 12.48 23.69 1.40
CA TRP A 241 12.07 23.98 2.76
C TRP A 241 11.39 25.35 2.91
N LYS A 242 11.85 26.37 2.19
CA LYS A 242 11.24 27.71 2.22
C LYS A 242 9.75 27.63 1.80
N ASN A 243 9.46 26.97 0.70
CA ASN A 243 8.09 26.85 0.19
C ASN A 243 7.21 26.03 1.15
N GLU A 244 7.74 24.93 1.69
CA GLU A 244 7.01 24.10 2.65
C GLU A 244 6.70 24.88 3.94
N ASN A 245 7.69 25.60 4.48
CA ASN A 245 7.54 26.43 5.66
C ASN A 245 6.51 27.56 5.45
N GLU A 246 6.47 28.20 4.27
CA GLU A 246 5.46 29.19 3.92
C GLU A 246 4.06 28.56 3.85
N THR A 247 3.94 27.35 3.34
CA THR A 247 2.68 26.59 3.28
C THR A 247 2.19 26.26 4.69
N ILE A 248 3.08 25.78 5.55
CA ILE A 248 2.77 25.50 6.96
C ILE A 248 2.26 26.76 7.66
N ALA A 249 2.96 27.88 7.50
CA ALA A 249 2.63 29.16 8.15
C ALA A 249 1.25 29.71 7.74
N LYS A 250 0.80 29.43 6.50
CA LYS A 250 -0.50 29.87 5.98
C LYS A 250 -1.65 28.89 6.31
N THR A 251 -1.33 27.70 6.82
CA THR A 251 -2.30 26.62 7.02
C THR A 251 -3.11 26.81 8.30
N VAL A 252 -4.44 26.83 8.15
CA VAL A 252 -5.38 26.76 9.27
C VAL A 252 -5.74 25.29 9.52
N PHE A 253 -5.38 24.75 10.66
CA PHE A 253 -5.54 23.34 11.00
C PHE A 253 -6.98 22.81 10.77
N LYS A 254 -8.01 23.56 11.23
CA LYS A 254 -9.41 23.17 11.07
C LYS A 254 -9.81 23.04 9.59
N THR A 255 -9.32 23.94 8.75
CA THR A 255 -9.56 23.91 7.29
C THR A 255 -8.85 22.71 6.66
N LEU A 256 -7.58 22.46 7.01
CA LEU A 256 -6.81 21.31 6.54
C LEU A 256 -7.54 20.00 6.88
N LEU A 257 -7.87 19.78 8.15
CA LEU A 257 -8.55 18.57 8.59
C LEU A 257 -9.87 18.35 7.85
N ASN A 258 -10.72 19.38 7.76
CA ASN A 258 -12.01 19.26 7.07
C ASN A 258 -11.85 18.98 5.55
N ASN A 259 -10.83 19.56 4.90
CA ASN A 259 -10.56 19.29 3.49
C ASN A 259 -10.05 17.87 3.26
N THR A 260 -9.14 17.38 4.12
CA THR A 260 -8.67 16.00 4.07
C THR A 260 -9.80 15.00 4.32
N GLN A 261 -10.67 15.26 5.30
CA GLN A 261 -11.85 14.42 5.54
C GLN A 261 -12.78 14.38 4.31
N LYS A 262 -13.07 15.52 3.69
CA LYS A 262 -13.90 15.57 2.46
C LYS A 262 -13.27 14.81 1.29
N GLU A 263 -11.96 14.96 1.10
CA GLU A 263 -11.20 14.26 0.06
C GLU A 263 -11.31 12.74 0.23
N LYS A 264 -11.02 12.25 1.44
CA LYS A 264 -11.06 10.80 1.74
C LYS A 264 -12.48 10.25 1.72
N GLU A 265 -13.47 10.99 2.23
CA GLU A 265 -14.88 10.60 2.15
C GLU A 265 -15.33 10.44 0.71
N ARG A 266 -15.02 11.41 -0.18
CA ARG A 266 -15.33 11.34 -1.59
C ARG A 266 -14.65 10.13 -2.26
N GLN A 267 -13.38 9.93 -2.02
CA GLN A 267 -12.61 8.79 -2.54
C GLN A 267 -13.25 7.45 -2.15
N LEU A 268 -13.60 7.28 -0.87
CA LEU A 268 -14.27 6.07 -0.40
C LEU A 268 -15.66 5.90 -1.00
N ALA A 269 -16.45 6.97 -1.07
CA ALA A 269 -17.80 6.93 -1.65
C ALA A 269 -17.78 6.49 -3.12
N GLU A 270 -16.84 7.01 -3.92
CA GLU A 270 -16.66 6.63 -5.33
C GLU A 270 -16.28 5.15 -5.49
N LEU A 271 -15.34 4.66 -4.69
CA LEU A 271 -14.94 3.25 -4.72
C LEU A 271 -16.05 2.31 -4.25
N ILE A 272 -16.74 2.65 -3.16
CA ILE A 272 -17.86 1.87 -2.61
C ILE A 272 -19.01 1.80 -3.62
N ALA A 273 -19.30 2.89 -4.33
CA ALA A 273 -20.31 2.91 -5.39
C ALA A 273 -19.93 2.03 -6.60
N ASN A 274 -18.63 1.80 -6.82
CA ASN A 274 -18.10 0.98 -7.92
C ASN A 274 -17.90 -0.50 -7.57
N LYS A 275 -18.25 -0.95 -6.38
CA LYS A 275 -18.10 -2.36 -5.99
C LYS A 275 -19.05 -3.27 -6.78
N LYS A 276 -18.66 -4.52 -7.02
CA LYS A 276 -19.50 -5.54 -7.66
C LYS A 276 -20.79 -5.73 -6.86
N SER A 277 -21.91 -5.93 -7.54
CA SER A 277 -23.25 -6.04 -6.92
C SER A 277 -23.41 -7.20 -5.94
N ILE A 278 -22.57 -8.24 -6.03
CA ILE A 278 -22.53 -9.36 -5.09
C ILE A 278 -22.02 -8.97 -3.70
N TYR A 279 -21.24 -7.89 -3.58
CA TYR A 279 -20.65 -7.41 -2.32
C TYR A 279 -21.49 -6.28 -1.68
N LYS A 280 -22.79 -6.54 -1.38
CA LYS A 280 -23.74 -5.51 -0.91
C LYS A 280 -23.51 -5.08 0.54
N ASP A 281 -23.09 -5.99 1.41
CA ASP A 281 -22.99 -5.75 2.84
C ASP A 281 -21.97 -4.65 3.19
N VAL A 282 -22.22 -3.95 4.28
CA VAL A 282 -21.38 -2.84 4.77
C VAL A 282 -19.95 -3.29 5.07
N VAL A 283 -19.75 -4.54 5.46
CA VAL A 283 -18.42 -5.11 5.74
C VAL A 283 -17.47 -4.99 4.55
N TYR A 284 -17.98 -5.10 3.31
CA TYR A 284 -17.16 -4.89 2.11
C TYR A 284 -16.82 -3.43 1.86
N SER A 285 -17.67 -2.50 2.32
CA SER A 285 -17.35 -1.06 2.29
C SER A 285 -16.24 -0.72 3.28
N ASP A 286 -16.31 -1.28 4.49
CA ASP A 286 -15.25 -1.16 5.50
C ASP A 286 -13.96 -1.84 5.02
N LEU A 287 -14.05 -2.99 4.34
CA LEU A 287 -12.89 -3.63 3.71
C LEU A 287 -12.26 -2.73 2.63
N ILE A 288 -13.03 -2.15 1.72
CA ILE A 288 -12.50 -1.21 0.72
C ILE A 288 -11.73 -0.07 1.40
N ALA A 289 -12.26 0.50 2.48
CA ALA A 289 -11.56 1.56 3.22
C ALA A 289 -10.25 1.08 3.85
N LYS A 290 -10.22 -0.15 4.40
CA LYS A 290 -9.00 -0.79 4.92
C LYS A 290 -7.95 -1.01 3.83
N LEU A 291 -8.37 -1.51 2.66
CA LEU A 291 -7.49 -1.76 1.53
C LEU A 291 -6.85 -0.45 1.03
N VAL A 292 -7.67 0.60 0.84
CA VAL A 292 -7.18 1.94 0.47
C VAL A 292 -6.22 2.50 1.53
N LEU A 293 -6.52 2.32 2.82
CA LEU A 293 -5.66 2.76 3.91
C LEU A 293 -4.32 2.00 3.92
N THR A 294 -4.33 0.70 3.61
CA THR A 294 -3.11 -0.11 3.44
C THR A 294 -2.24 0.43 2.31
N LEU A 295 -2.83 0.73 1.14
CA LEU A 295 -2.13 1.31 -0.01
C LEU A 295 -1.61 2.72 0.31
N GLN A 296 -2.41 3.55 0.98
CA GLN A 296 -2.04 4.90 1.44
C GLN A 296 -0.81 4.88 2.34
N ASN A 297 -0.77 3.98 3.33
CA ASN A 297 0.36 3.85 4.25
C ASN A 297 1.67 3.47 3.55
N ASN A 298 1.60 2.78 2.42
CA ASN A 298 2.76 2.34 1.63
C ASN A 298 3.11 3.27 0.47
N THR A 299 2.31 4.31 0.22
CA THR A 299 2.60 5.32 -0.82
C THR A 299 3.74 6.24 -0.40
N ARG A 300 4.65 6.54 -1.36
CA ARG A 300 5.78 7.47 -1.17
C ARG A 300 5.85 8.45 -2.33
N ILE A 301 6.10 9.72 -2.05
CA ILE A 301 6.47 10.70 -3.09
C ILE A 301 7.89 10.44 -3.58
N ALA A 302 8.26 11.04 -4.70
CA ALA A 302 9.63 11.03 -5.22
C ALA A 302 10.64 11.44 -4.13
N ALA A 303 11.78 10.76 -4.09
CA ALA A 303 12.84 11.07 -3.12
C ALA A 303 14.20 10.58 -3.65
N GLU A 304 15.20 11.44 -3.56
CA GLU A 304 16.60 11.16 -3.98
C GLU A 304 16.67 10.54 -5.39
N GLY A 305 17.08 9.30 -5.55
CA GLY A 305 17.14 8.59 -6.83
C GLY A 305 15.78 8.25 -7.43
N LEU A 306 14.72 8.10 -6.63
CA LEU A 306 13.37 7.86 -7.12
C LEU A 306 12.76 9.15 -7.68
N LYS A 307 12.71 9.29 -9.00
CA LYS A 307 12.21 10.49 -9.69
C LYS A 307 10.69 10.61 -9.67
N HIS A 308 9.99 9.49 -9.48
CA HIS A 308 8.54 9.41 -9.40
C HIS A 308 8.11 8.68 -8.11
N GLY A 309 6.95 9.04 -7.60
CA GLY A 309 6.37 8.37 -6.44
C GLY A 309 5.79 7.00 -6.78
N GLY A 310 5.63 6.17 -5.74
CA GLY A 310 5.09 4.83 -5.86
C GLY A 310 4.77 4.21 -4.51
N LEU A 311 4.63 2.89 -4.46
CA LEU A 311 4.27 2.14 -3.27
C LEU A 311 5.35 1.11 -2.90
N PHE A 312 5.65 1.02 -1.62
CA PHE A 312 6.35 -0.12 -1.04
C PHE A 312 5.42 -1.34 -0.98
N PRO A 313 5.94 -2.58 -1.01
CA PRO A 313 5.17 -3.77 -0.63
C PRO A 313 4.68 -3.69 0.82
N SER A 314 5.56 -3.32 1.77
CA SER A 314 5.21 -3.00 3.15
C SER A 314 6.27 -2.11 3.81
N TYR A 315 5.86 -0.94 4.30
CA TYR A 315 6.77 -0.07 5.08
C TYR A 315 7.18 -0.68 6.43
N ASN A 316 6.39 -1.59 6.96
CA ASN A 316 6.63 -2.21 8.28
C ASN A 316 7.66 -3.34 8.23
N TYR A 317 7.95 -3.91 7.07
CA TYR A 317 8.94 -4.98 6.91
C TYR A 317 10.28 -4.40 6.48
N GLU A 318 11.37 -4.76 7.16
CA GLU A 318 12.68 -4.12 6.99
C GLU A 318 13.25 -4.22 5.57
N TRP A 319 12.93 -5.28 4.83
CA TRP A 319 13.44 -5.49 3.47
C TRP A 319 12.58 -4.86 2.37
N PHE A 320 11.38 -4.34 2.67
CA PHE A 320 10.41 -3.90 1.66
C PHE A 320 10.35 -2.38 1.46
N HIS A 321 11.48 -1.68 1.56
CA HIS A 321 11.61 -0.24 1.36
C HIS A 321 12.08 0.16 -0.05
N GLY A 322 11.78 -0.68 -1.07
CA GLY A 322 12.01 -0.42 -2.48
C GLY A 322 10.74 -0.56 -3.31
N PHE A 323 10.84 -0.28 -4.60
CA PHE A 323 9.78 -0.54 -5.59
C PHE A 323 10.17 -1.75 -6.42
N TRP A 324 9.55 -2.91 -6.13
CA TRP A 324 9.69 -4.12 -6.94
C TRP A 324 8.90 -3.99 -8.24
N ALA A 325 9.45 -4.50 -9.35
CA ALA A 325 8.86 -4.32 -10.68
C ALA A 325 7.44 -4.91 -10.76
N TRP A 326 7.24 -6.21 -10.53
CA TRP A 326 5.92 -6.80 -10.71
C TRP A 326 4.90 -6.39 -9.64
N ASP A 327 5.35 -6.05 -8.42
CA ASP A 327 4.51 -5.39 -7.39
C ASP A 327 4.00 -4.06 -7.92
N SER A 328 4.89 -3.26 -8.52
CA SER A 328 4.56 -1.95 -9.06
C SER A 328 3.51 -2.01 -10.16
N TRP A 329 3.58 -3.02 -11.04
CA TRP A 329 2.56 -3.23 -12.07
C TRP A 329 1.18 -3.48 -11.44
N LYS A 330 1.11 -4.35 -10.44
CA LYS A 330 -0.11 -4.73 -9.72
C LYS A 330 -0.66 -3.58 -8.87
N HIS A 331 0.21 -2.86 -8.15
CA HIS A 331 -0.16 -1.65 -7.41
C HIS A 331 -0.80 -0.60 -8.34
N ALA A 332 -0.17 -0.34 -9.48
CA ALA A 332 -0.65 0.66 -10.43
C ALA A 332 -2.07 0.35 -10.94
N VAL A 333 -2.40 -0.91 -11.21
CA VAL A 333 -3.74 -1.33 -11.64
C VAL A 333 -4.79 -1.05 -10.54
N ALA A 334 -4.48 -1.38 -9.30
CA ALA A 334 -5.39 -1.15 -8.17
C ALA A 334 -5.59 0.34 -7.92
N VAL A 335 -4.48 1.11 -7.86
CA VAL A 335 -4.47 2.55 -7.57
C VAL A 335 -5.16 3.36 -8.67
N ALA A 336 -5.10 2.93 -9.94
CA ALA A 336 -5.78 3.59 -11.05
C ALA A 336 -7.30 3.76 -10.85
N ASN A 337 -7.90 2.99 -9.93
CA ASN A 337 -9.33 3.12 -9.61
C ASN A 337 -9.66 4.38 -8.78
N TYR A 338 -8.66 5.05 -8.15
CA TYR A 338 -8.91 6.22 -7.32
C TYR A 338 -7.84 7.33 -7.41
N ASP A 339 -6.64 7.01 -7.91
CA ASP A 339 -5.54 7.97 -8.13
C ASP A 339 -4.75 7.58 -9.39
N SER A 340 -5.22 8.02 -10.53
CA SER A 340 -4.61 7.69 -11.82
C SER A 340 -3.22 8.31 -12.01
N GLU A 341 -2.92 9.45 -11.38
CA GLU A 341 -1.59 10.07 -11.48
C GLU A 341 -0.56 9.31 -10.64
N LEU A 342 -0.92 8.83 -9.45
CA LEU A 342 -0.06 7.93 -8.68
C LEU A 342 0.18 6.62 -9.44
N ALA A 343 -0.85 6.06 -10.07
CA ALA A 343 -0.71 4.86 -10.91
C ALA A 343 0.28 5.07 -12.07
N LYS A 344 0.18 6.18 -12.79
CA LYS A 344 1.12 6.55 -13.86
C LYS A 344 2.54 6.76 -13.33
N ASN A 345 2.68 7.41 -12.19
CA ASN A 345 3.99 7.65 -11.56
C ASN A 345 4.65 6.35 -11.07
N GLN A 346 3.86 5.39 -10.56
CA GLN A 346 4.36 4.05 -10.21
C GLN A 346 4.99 3.35 -11.43
N MET A 347 4.36 3.47 -12.60
CA MET A 347 4.91 2.93 -13.85
C MET A 347 6.20 3.68 -14.25
N ARG A 348 6.18 5.01 -14.21
CA ARG A 348 7.36 5.83 -14.55
C ARG A 348 8.54 5.52 -13.66
N ALA A 349 8.33 5.32 -12.36
CA ALA A 349 9.39 5.05 -11.39
C ALA A 349 10.29 3.88 -11.82
N LEU A 350 9.72 2.76 -12.26
CA LEU A 350 10.47 1.60 -12.73
C LEU A 350 11.10 1.84 -14.11
N PHE A 351 10.35 2.45 -15.04
CA PHE A 351 10.83 2.74 -16.38
C PHE A 351 11.88 3.86 -16.46
N ASP A 352 12.06 4.65 -15.41
CA ASP A 352 13.21 5.56 -15.27
C ASP A 352 14.54 4.81 -15.20
N TYR A 353 14.52 3.54 -14.83
CA TYR A 353 15.66 2.65 -14.70
C TYR A 353 15.74 1.60 -15.83
N GLN A 354 14.90 1.73 -16.87
CA GLN A 354 15.00 0.87 -18.04
C GLN A 354 16.34 1.07 -18.76
N GLU A 355 17.08 -0.03 -18.95
CA GLU A 355 18.33 -0.01 -19.68
C GLU A 355 18.12 0.13 -21.22
N PRO A 356 19.13 0.56 -21.97
CA PRO A 356 19.02 0.73 -23.45
C PRO A 356 18.65 -0.55 -24.21
N ASN A 357 18.97 -1.74 -23.68
CA ASN A 357 18.57 -3.03 -24.23
C ASN A 357 17.11 -3.40 -23.93
N GLY A 358 16.43 -2.66 -23.06
CA GLY A 358 15.05 -2.90 -22.65
C GLY A 358 14.87 -3.49 -21.27
N PHE A 359 15.94 -4.00 -20.65
CA PHE A 359 15.90 -4.58 -19.29
C PHE A 359 15.36 -3.60 -18.25
N ILE A 360 14.57 -4.10 -17.29
CA ILE A 360 14.08 -3.35 -16.14
C ILE A 360 14.54 -4.09 -14.88
N PRO A 361 15.20 -3.42 -13.91
CA PRO A 361 15.67 -4.07 -12.69
C PRO A 361 14.50 -4.62 -11.86
N ASP A 362 14.76 -5.68 -11.11
CA ASP A 362 13.81 -6.30 -10.19
C ASP A 362 13.26 -5.33 -9.15
N CYS A 363 14.16 -4.56 -8.52
CA CYS A 363 13.82 -3.60 -7.47
C CYS A 363 14.70 -2.36 -7.55
N ILE A 364 14.10 -1.20 -7.27
CA ILE A 364 14.79 0.09 -7.19
C ILE A 364 14.58 0.72 -5.83
N TYR A 365 15.61 1.42 -5.34
CA TYR A 365 15.63 2.07 -4.04
C TYR A 365 15.85 3.59 -4.17
N ARG A 366 15.47 4.35 -3.15
CA ARG A 366 15.65 5.82 -3.16
C ARG A 366 17.12 6.25 -3.15
N ASN A 367 18.00 5.47 -2.52
CA ASN A 367 19.41 5.78 -2.39
C ASN A 367 20.27 4.54 -2.64
N ASN A 368 20.81 4.47 -3.83
CA ASN A 368 21.61 3.32 -4.29
C ASN A 368 22.95 3.17 -3.55
N LEU A 369 23.40 4.18 -2.79
CA LEU A 369 24.58 4.05 -1.94
C LEU A 369 24.29 3.37 -0.59
N LEU A 370 23.03 3.40 -0.15
CA LEU A 370 22.59 2.72 1.08
C LEU A 370 22.05 1.33 0.79
N GLU A 371 21.36 1.18 -0.34
CA GLU A 371 20.75 -0.07 -0.77
C GLU A 371 20.78 -0.13 -2.30
N GLU A 372 21.53 -1.09 -2.85
CA GLU A 372 21.73 -1.19 -4.30
C GLU A 372 20.47 -1.66 -5.01
N ASN A 373 20.16 -1.03 -6.14
CA ASN A 373 19.13 -1.51 -7.05
C ASN A 373 19.45 -2.92 -7.52
N ASN A 374 18.44 -3.79 -7.57
CA ASN A 374 18.65 -5.18 -7.97
C ASN A 374 18.61 -5.35 -9.49
N TYR A 375 19.79 -5.46 -10.11
CA TYR A 375 19.98 -5.75 -11.54
C TYR A 375 20.28 -7.23 -11.83
N ARG A 376 20.19 -8.11 -10.83
CA ARG A 376 20.51 -9.55 -11.00
C ARG A 376 19.44 -10.30 -11.79
N ASN A 377 18.23 -9.78 -11.79
CA ASN A 377 17.07 -10.30 -12.50
C ASN A 377 16.06 -9.16 -12.76
N THR A 378 15.07 -9.42 -13.57
CA THR A 378 13.84 -8.63 -13.68
C THR A 378 12.69 -9.34 -12.95
N LYS A 379 11.43 -9.03 -13.29
CA LYS A 379 10.23 -9.73 -12.83
C LYS A 379 9.30 -10.03 -14.02
N ALA A 380 8.35 -10.94 -13.80
CA ALA A 380 7.35 -11.35 -14.79
C ALA A 380 6.74 -10.15 -15.56
N PRO A 381 6.57 -10.24 -16.89
CA PRO A 381 6.23 -9.13 -17.77
C PRO A 381 4.73 -8.76 -17.73
N LEU A 382 4.32 -8.03 -16.70
CA LEU A 382 2.96 -7.53 -16.51
C LEU A 382 2.82 -6.02 -16.76
N ALA A 383 3.89 -5.35 -17.23
CA ALA A 383 3.88 -3.90 -17.42
C ALA A 383 2.86 -3.44 -18.48
N ALA A 384 2.74 -4.16 -19.60
CA ALA A 384 1.77 -3.81 -20.65
C ALA A 384 0.32 -3.95 -20.16
N TRP A 385 0.02 -4.97 -19.35
CA TRP A 385 -1.28 -5.11 -18.69
C TRP A 385 -1.58 -3.89 -17.80
N ALA A 386 -0.64 -3.48 -16.96
CA ALA A 386 -0.83 -2.34 -16.07
C ALA A 386 -1.06 -1.03 -16.84
N ILE A 387 -0.24 -0.75 -17.87
CA ILE A 387 -0.40 0.43 -18.73
C ILE A 387 -1.76 0.43 -19.42
N TRP A 388 -2.20 -0.72 -19.92
CA TRP A 388 -3.52 -0.83 -20.55
C TRP A 388 -4.65 -0.58 -19.55
N LYS A 389 -4.59 -1.17 -18.35
CA LYS A 389 -5.60 -0.96 -17.30
C LYS A 389 -5.68 0.50 -16.85
N ILE A 390 -4.56 1.21 -16.74
CA ILE A 390 -4.53 2.65 -16.48
C ILE A 390 -5.20 3.41 -17.65
N TYR A 391 -4.91 3.03 -18.90
CA TYR A 391 -5.54 3.64 -20.07
C TYR A 391 -7.05 3.40 -20.10
N GLU A 392 -7.53 2.21 -19.75
CA GLU A 392 -8.97 1.92 -19.67
C GLU A 392 -9.71 2.88 -18.73
N LYS A 393 -9.08 3.30 -17.63
CA LYS A 393 -9.65 4.26 -16.68
C LYS A 393 -9.50 5.72 -17.13
N THR A 394 -8.39 6.09 -17.76
CA THR A 394 -8.05 7.49 -18.02
C THR A 394 -8.34 7.94 -19.44
N LYS A 395 -8.35 7.00 -20.40
CA LYS A 395 -8.38 7.26 -21.85
C LYS A 395 -7.24 8.18 -22.34
N ASP A 396 -6.12 8.24 -21.57
CA ASP A 396 -4.99 9.09 -21.88
C ASP A 396 -4.09 8.46 -22.97
N VAL A 397 -4.31 8.87 -24.22
CA VAL A 397 -3.54 8.40 -25.36
C VAL A 397 -2.07 8.85 -25.29
N ASN A 398 -1.78 9.98 -24.61
CA ASN A 398 -0.38 10.43 -24.46
C ASN A 398 0.40 9.50 -23.53
N PHE A 399 -0.24 8.94 -22.53
CA PHE A 399 0.35 7.91 -21.67
C PHE A 399 0.69 6.64 -22.47
N ILE A 400 -0.20 6.19 -23.37
CA ILE A 400 0.13 5.10 -24.30
C ILE A 400 1.31 5.46 -25.20
N LYS A 401 1.36 6.67 -25.76
CA LYS A 401 2.49 7.13 -26.60
C LYS A 401 3.83 7.14 -25.83
N GLU A 402 3.79 7.52 -24.55
CA GLU A 402 4.96 7.55 -23.67
C GLU A 402 5.54 6.14 -23.47
N PHE A 403 4.67 5.14 -23.23
CA PHE A 403 5.10 3.81 -22.80
C PHE A 403 5.22 2.78 -23.92
N TYR A 404 4.49 2.91 -25.00
CA TYR A 404 4.50 1.92 -26.08
C TYR A 404 5.90 1.57 -26.61
N PRO A 405 6.79 2.53 -26.93
CA PRO A 405 8.15 2.20 -27.37
C PRO A 405 8.98 1.52 -26.26
N LYS A 406 8.81 1.91 -25.01
CA LYS A 406 9.52 1.33 -23.87
C LYS A 406 9.08 -0.11 -23.61
N LEU A 407 7.78 -0.38 -23.70
CA LEU A 407 7.21 -1.73 -23.58
C LEU A 407 7.71 -2.65 -24.68
N LYS A 408 7.81 -2.16 -25.93
CA LYS A 408 8.40 -2.95 -27.03
C LYS A 408 9.84 -3.34 -26.77
N LEU A 409 10.64 -2.44 -26.20
CA LEU A 409 12.03 -2.75 -25.82
C LEU A 409 12.08 -3.83 -24.75
N TYR A 410 11.26 -3.70 -23.69
CA TYR A 410 11.18 -4.68 -22.61
C TYR A 410 10.70 -6.04 -23.11
N HIS A 411 9.67 -6.07 -23.96
CA HIS A 411 9.16 -7.28 -24.58
C HIS A 411 10.21 -8.01 -25.43
N ASN A 412 10.92 -7.25 -26.30
CA ASN A 412 11.95 -7.81 -27.15
C ASN A 412 13.19 -8.31 -26.37
N TRP A 413 13.47 -7.70 -25.21
CA TRP A 413 14.53 -8.15 -24.32
C TRP A 413 14.30 -9.58 -23.83
N TRP A 414 13.06 -9.98 -23.49
CA TRP A 414 12.74 -11.35 -23.10
C TRP A 414 13.16 -12.36 -24.15
N TYR A 415 12.77 -12.18 -25.42
CA TYR A 415 13.11 -13.08 -26.51
C TYR A 415 14.60 -13.05 -26.89
N LYS A 416 15.30 -11.97 -26.59
CA LYS A 416 16.74 -11.89 -26.86
C LYS A 416 17.59 -12.54 -25.76
N ASP A 417 17.22 -12.35 -24.51
CA ASP A 417 18.06 -12.67 -23.37
C ASP A 417 17.52 -13.88 -22.55
N ARG A 418 16.31 -14.36 -22.85
CA ARG A 418 15.58 -15.41 -22.11
C ARG A 418 14.94 -16.50 -22.99
N ASP A 419 15.29 -16.60 -24.24
CA ASP A 419 14.91 -17.66 -25.18
C ASP A 419 16.21 -18.38 -25.59
N HIS A 420 16.58 -19.40 -24.80
CA HIS A 420 17.91 -20.05 -24.90
C HIS A 420 18.11 -20.78 -26.20
N ASP A 421 17.16 -21.58 -26.62
CA ASP A 421 17.23 -22.41 -27.83
C ASP A 421 16.58 -21.76 -29.04
N GLN A 422 16.07 -20.52 -28.90
CA GLN A 422 15.47 -19.67 -29.94
C GLN A 422 14.23 -20.30 -30.60
N ASP A 423 13.48 -21.05 -29.83
CA ASP A 423 12.25 -21.67 -30.31
C ASP A 423 11.03 -20.74 -30.19
N GLY A 424 11.17 -19.58 -29.48
CA GLY A 424 10.14 -18.56 -29.25
C GLY A 424 9.27 -18.83 -28.03
N LEU A 425 9.70 -19.69 -27.12
CA LEU A 425 9.25 -19.78 -25.74
C LEU A 425 10.40 -19.30 -24.84
N CYS A 426 10.08 -18.62 -23.75
CA CYS A 426 11.09 -18.04 -22.89
C CYS A 426 11.15 -18.77 -21.54
N GLU A 427 12.34 -18.74 -20.95
CA GLU A 427 12.66 -19.24 -19.63
C GLU A 427 12.87 -18.08 -18.65
N PHE A 428 12.58 -18.26 -17.36
CA PHE A 428 13.09 -17.37 -16.33
C PHE A 428 14.61 -17.48 -16.20
N GLY A 429 15.27 -16.38 -15.84
CA GLY A 429 16.72 -16.36 -15.84
C GLY A 429 17.33 -15.29 -14.94
N SER A 430 18.62 -15.04 -15.12
CA SER A 430 19.37 -14.05 -14.36
C SER A 430 20.40 -13.34 -15.24
N THR A 431 20.93 -12.22 -14.73
CA THR A 431 22.05 -11.50 -15.36
C THR A 431 23.40 -11.94 -14.76
N ASP A 432 23.40 -12.52 -13.58
CA ASP A 432 24.58 -12.91 -12.82
C ASP A 432 24.93 -14.41 -12.92
N GLY A 433 24.11 -15.20 -13.61
CA GLY A 433 24.31 -16.63 -13.81
C GLY A 433 24.00 -17.48 -12.58
N THR A 434 23.24 -16.95 -11.62
CA THR A 434 22.82 -17.72 -10.45
C THR A 434 21.40 -18.25 -10.60
N VAL A 435 21.19 -19.52 -10.21
CA VAL A 435 19.85 -20.14 -10.16
C VAL A 435 18.91 -19.41 -9.21
N ILE A 436 19.44 -18.85 -8.12
CA ILE A 436 18.61 -18.15 -7.12
C ILE A 436 18.02 -16.86 -7.71
N ALA A 437 18.80 -16.07 -8.44
CA ALA A 437 18.28 -14.86 -9.09
C ALA A 437 17.31 -15.21 -10.23
N ALA A 438 17.56 -16.31 -10.97
CA ALA A 438 16.64 -16.80 -11.97
C ALA A 438 15.28 -17.23 -11.39
N LYS A 439 15.27 -17.87 -10.21
CA LYS A 439 14.02 -18.16 -9.48
C LYS A 439 13.32 -16.87 -9.01
N TRP A 440 14.07 -15.87 -8.55
CA TRP A 440 13.51 -14.56 -8.18
C TRP A 440 12.88 -13.83 -9.36
N GLU A 441 13.38 -14.03 -10.59
CA GLU A 441 12.78 -13.45 -11.79
C GLU A 441 11.33 -13.90 -12.00
N SER A 442 11.01 -15.15 -11.62
CA SER A 442 9.63 -15.67 -11.65
C SER A 442 8.75 -15.01 -10.59
N GLY A 443 9.33 -14.43 -9.53
CA GLY A 443 8.64 -13.99 -8.33
C GLY A 443 8.25 -15.11 -7.38
N MET A 444 8.32 -16.39 -7.81
CA MET A 444 7.98 -17.57 -7.01
C MET A 444 9.26 -18.26 -6.51
N ASP A 445 10.02 -17.54 -5.70
CA ASP A 445 11.43 -17.74 -5.32
C ASP A 445 11.84 -19.17 -5.00
N ASN A 446 10.96 -19.96 -4.42
CA ASN A 446 11.24 -21.34 -3.99
C ASN A 446 10.18 -22.34 -4.45
N ALA A 447 9.42 -22.04 -5.51
CA ALA A 447 8.40 -22.95 -6.05
C ALA A 447 8.99 -24.32 -6.39
N VAL A 448 8.22 -25.39 -6.13
CA VAL A 448 8.67 -26.78 -6.28
C VAL A 448 9.11 -27.12 -7.70
N ARG A 449 8.49 -26.48 -8.71
CA ARG A 449 8.83 -26.67 -10.11
C ARG A 449 10.28 -26.33 -10.46
N PHE A 450 10.95 -25.53 -9.62
CA PHE A 450 12.35 -25.12 -9.79
C PHE A 450 13.35 -25.89 -8.93
N ASP A 451 12.95 -26.98 -8.26
CA ASP A 451 13.84 -27.69 -7.33
C ASP A 451 15.10 -28.24 -8.03
N ASP A 452 14.94 -28.78 -9.22
CA ASP A 452 16.00 -29.44 -9.97
C ASP A 452 16.56 -28.58 -11.12
N SER A 453 16.11 -27.29 -11.24
CA SER A 453 16.52 -26.39 -12.32
C SER A 453 18.00 -26.08 -12.27
N LYS A 454 18.61 -25.98 -13.47
CA LYS A 454 19.99 -25.58 -13.71
C LYS A 454 20.03 -24.30 -14.52
N ILE A 455 21.18 -23.63 -14.50
CA ILE A 455 21.38 -22.41 -15.25
C ILE A 455 22.09 -22.69 -16.57
N LEU A 456 21.59 -22.12 -17.65
CA LEU A 456 22.17 -22.15 -19.01
C LEU A 456 22.65 -20.75 -19.36
N LYS A 457 23.71 -20.65 -20.16
CA LYS A 457 24.29 -19.37 -20.59
C LYS A 457 23.81 -19.03 -21.99
N ASN A 458 23.12 -17.88 -22.15
CA ASN A 458 22.66 -17.37 -23.45
C ASN A 458 23.63 -16.34 -24.03
N GLY A 459 24.35 -15.59 -23.19
CA GLY A 459 25.26 -14.55 -23.60
C GLY A 459 26.04 -13.94 -22.43
N GLU A 460 26.62 -12.77 -22.66
CA GLU A 460 27.19 -11.98 -21.58
C GLU A 460 26.04 -11.36 -20.74
N LYS A 461 26.01 -11.63 -19.44
CA LYS A 461 24.94 -11.22 -18.53
C LYS A 461 23.51 -11.68 -18.93
N ALA A 462 23.42 -12.76 -19.68
CA ALA A 462 22.15 -13.38 -20.07
C ALA A 462 22.20 -14.89 -19.80
N TYR A 463 21.33 -15.34 -18.91
CA TYR A 463 21.25 -16.74 -18.46
C TYR A 463 19.80 -17.13 -18.29
N SER A 464 19.44 -18.39 -18.60
CA SER A 464 18.10 -18.98 -18.44
C SER A 464 18.13 -20.22 -17.58
N LEU A 465 17.03 -20.57 -16.94
CA LEU A 465 16.83 -21.92 -16.39
C LEU A 465 16.71 -22.92 -17.54
N ASP A 466 17.02 -24.21 -17.27
CA ASP A 466 16.89 -25.30 -18.22
C ASP A 466 15.46 -25.84 -18.36
N GLN A 467 14.48 -24.95 -18.19
CA GLN A 467 13.04 -25.24 -18.31
C GLN A 467 12.26 -24.04 -18.81
N GLU A 468 11.29 -24.29 -19.65
CA GLU A 468 10.34 -23.32 -20.13
C GLU A 468 9.15 -23.21 -19.15
N SER A 469 8.78 -21.98 -18.83
CA SER A 469 7.76 -21.72 -17.82
C SER A 469 6.44 -21.28 -18.42
N VAL A 470 5.38 -21.99 -18.07
CA VAL A 470 4.03 -21.79 -18.63
C VAL A 470 3.44 -20.43 -18.28
N ASP A 471 3.69 -19.95 -17.06
CA ASP A 471 3.24 -18.63 -16.62
C ASP A 471 3.98 -17.49 -17.35
N LEU A 472 5.31 -17.58 -17.50
CA LEU A 472 6.08 -16.60 -18.26
C LEU A 472 5.55 -16.44 -19.68
N ASN A 473 5.37 -17.56 -20.38
CA ASN A 473 4.89 -17.53 -21.76
C ASN A 473 3.42 -17.08 -21.87
N SER A 474 2.61 -17.35 -20.85
CA SER A 474 1.25 -16.80 -20.75
C SER A 474 1.25 -15.29 -20.52
N PHE A 475 2.15 -14.77 -19.68
CA PHE A 475 2.34 -13.33 -19.50
C PHE A 475 2.84 -12.66 -20.78
N LEU A 476 3.81 -13.26 -21.50
CA LEU A 476 4.31 -12.74 -22.78
C LEU A 476 3.23 -12.75 -23.87
N TYR A 477 2.35 -13.76 -23.87
CA TYR A 477 1.18 -13.75 -24.75
C TYR A 477 0.22 -12.60 -24.43
N ALA A 478 -0.11 -12.42 -23.15
CA ALA A 478 -0.96 -11.31 -22.72
C ALA A 478 -0.31 -9.96 -23.04
N GLU A 479 1.01 -9.84 -22.89
CA GLU A 479 1.76 -8.63 -23.24
C GLU A 479 1.65 -8.29 -24.72
N LYS A 480 1.76 -9.31 -25.63
CA LYS A 480 1.54 -9.14 -27.09
C LYS A 480 0.10 -8.66 -27.38
N ASP A 481 -0.90 -9.18 -26.69
CA ASP A 481 -2.29 -8.74 -26.85
C ASP A 481 -2.49 -7.29 -26.41
N TYR A 482 -1.90 -6.87 -25.30
CA TYR A 482 -1.95 -5.47 -24.85
C TYR A 482 -1.15 -4.54 -25.78
N LEU A 483 0.01 -4.96 -26.29
CA LEU A 483 0.77 -4.21 -27.31
C LEU A 483 -0.04 -4.06 -28.60
N ASN A 484 -0.75 -5.11 -29.04
CA ASN A 484 -1.68 -5.04 -30.16
C ASN A 484 -2.77 -3.97 -29.96
N LYS A 485 -3.44 -4.00 -28.79
CA LYS A 485 -4.47 -3.02 -28.43
C LYS A 485 -3.92 -1.58 -28.40
N MET A 486 -2.71 -1.38 -27.85
CA MET A 486 -2.04 -0.08 -27.82
C MET A 486 -1.66 0.39 -29.23
N ALA A 487 -1.10 -0.49 -30.08
CA ALA A 487 -0.80 -0.19 -31.47
C ALA A 487 -2.05 0.25 -32.25
N ALA A 488 -3.19 -0.41 -32.02
CA ALA A 488 -4.47 -0.03 -32.62
C ALA A 488 -4.92 1.36 -32.16
N VAL A 489 -4.81 1.70 -30.86
CA VAL A 489 -5.10 3.06 -30.33
C VAL A 489 -4.18 4.10 -30.98
N LEU A 490 -2.93 3.77 -31.22
CA LEU A 490 -1.94 4.65 -31.88
C LEU A 490 -2.04 4.64 -33.42
N LYS A 491 -2.92 3.82 -34.00
CA LYS A 491 -3.13 3.65 -35.44
C LYS A 491 -1.88 3.13 -36.18
N LEU A 492 -1.12 2.27 -35.55
CA LEU A 492 0.08 1.64 -36.08
C LEU A 492 -0.29 0.29 -36.72
N THR A 493 -0.84 0.31 -37.94
CA THR A 493 -1.46 -0.84 -38.63
C THR A 493 -0.49 -2.03 -38.80
N GLU A 494 0.73 -1.80 -39.19
CA GLU A 494 1.73 -2.87 -39.38
C GLU A 494 2.11 -3.53 -38.07
N GLU A 495 2.27 -2.74 -36.99
CA GLU A 495 2.56 -3.26 -35.67
C GLU A 495 1.37 -4.04 -35.09
N THR A 496 0.14 -3.55 -35.31
CA THR A 496 -1.09 -4.27 -34.92
C THR A 496 -1.14 -5.66 -35.58
N LYS A 497 -0.84 -5.74 -36.88
CA LYS A 497 -0.78 -7.02 -37.59
C LYS A 497 0.34 -7.93 -37.04
N LYS A 498 1.54 -7.38 -36.85
CA LYS A 498 2.69 -8.11 -36.27
C LYS A 498 2.33 -8.76 -34.93
N TRP A 499 1.84 -7.98 -33.97
CA TRP A 499 1.50 -8.50 -32.64
C TRP A 499 0.43 -9.57 -32.69
N LYS A 500 -0.57 -9.40 -33.57
CA LYS A 500 -1.63 -10.39 -33.76
C LYS A 500 -1.07 -11.73 -34.31
N ASP A 501 -0.23 -11.67 -35.35
CA ASP A 501 0.34 -12.87 -35.98
C ASP A 501 1.25 -13.63 -34.98
N GLU A 502 2.09 -12.89 -34.23
CA GLU A 502 2.95 -13.46 -33.19
C GLU A 502 2.15 -14.06 -32.04
N SER A 503 1.04 -13.42 -31.61
CA SER A 503 0.15 -13.96 -30.57
C SER A 503 -0.48 -15.30 -30.99
N VAL A 504 -0.91 -15.43 -32.25
CA VAL A 504 -1.49 -16.69 -32.76
C VAL A 504 -0.47 -17.84 -32.68
N THR A 505 0.78 -17.56 -33.07
CA THR A 505 1.86 -18.54 -33.01
C THR A 505 2.18 -18.97 -31.59
N LEU A 506 2.36 -18.00 -30.68
CA LEU A 506 2.67 -18.27 -29.28
C LEU A 506 1.53 -19.02 -28.57
N LYS A 507 0.27 -18.64 -28.85
CA LYS A 507 -0.91 -19.33 -28.31
C LYS A 507 -0.91 -20.81 -28.63
N ALA A 508 -0.65 -21.16 -29.91
CA ALA A 508 -0.61 -22.55 -30.35
C ALA A 508 0.53 -23.34 -29.65
N LYS A 509 1.70 -22.73 -29.45
CA LYS A 509 2.80 -23.37 -28.71
C LYS A 509 2.40 -23.67 -27.27
N ILE A 510 1.88 -22.66 -26.54
CA ILE A 510 1.46 -22.84 -25.14
C ILE A 510 0.41 -23.94 -25.02
N GLN A 511 -0.62 -23.95 -25.87
CA GLN A 511 -1.70 -24.94 -25.85
C GLN A 511 -1.22 -26.37 -26.06
N ASN A 512 -0.19 -26.57 -26.88
CA ASN A 512 0.30 -27.89 -27.26
C ASN A 512 1.38 -28.40 -26.31
N GLN A 513 2.34 -27.56 -25.93
CA GLN A 513 3.52 -28.01 -25.19
C GLN A 513 3.27 -28.19 -23.70
N PHE A 514 2.64 -27.21 -23.06
CA PHE A 514 2.48 -27.20 -21.60
C PHE A 514 1.25 -27.97 -21.09
N TRP A 515 0.38 -28.46 -21.98
CA TRP A 515 -0.87 -29.11 -21.60
C TRP A 515 -0.71 -30.60 -21.35
N ASP A 516 -1.10 -31.06 -20.14
CA ASP A 516 -1.27 -32.49 -19.83
C ASP A 516 -2.75 -32.88 -19.85
N GLY A 517 -3.18 -33.53 -20.92
CA GLY A 517 -4.57 -34.03 -21.04
C GLY A 517 -4.94 -35.10 -20.00
N ALA A 518 -3.97 -35.81 -19.43
CA ALA A 518 -4.22 -36.84 -18.44
C ALA A 518 -4.60 -36.25 -17.06
N THR A 519 -3.99 -35.17 -16.65
CA THR A 519 -4.30 -34.47 -15.40
C THR A 519 -5.25 -33.29 -15.59
N GLY A 520 -5.45 -32.82 -16.82
CA GLY A 520 -6.25 -31.65 -17.12
C GLY A 520 -5.63 -30.36 -16.59
N TRP A 521 -4.29 -30.22 -16.68
CA TRP A 521 -3.54 -29.10 -16.13
C TRP A 521 -2.38 -28.69 -17.03
N PHE A 522 -1.96 -27.42 -16.92
CA PHE A 522 -0.76 -26.92 -17.57
C PHE A 522 0.42 -26.99 -16.61
N TYR A 523 1.58 -27.39 -17.14
CA TYR A 523 2.85 -27.51 -16.40
C TYR A 523 3.99 -26.91 -17.21
N ASP A 524 5.06 -26.53 -16.51
CA ASP A 524 6.34 -26.24 -17.14
C ASP A 524 6.89 -27.49 -17.86
N THR A 525 7.81 -27.27 -18.79
CA THR A 525 8.51 -28.35 -19.50
C THR A 525 10.02 -28.23 -19.38
N THR A 526 10.72 -29.34 -19.62
CA THR A 526 12.14 -29.25 -19.96
C THR A 526 12.33 -28.38 -21.19
N ILE A 527 13.51 -27.79 -21.37
CA ILE A 527 13.81 -26.83 -22.43
C ILE A 527 13.59 -27.39 -23.85
N ASP A 528 13.67 -28.73 -24.03
CA ASP A 528 13.34 -29.40 -25.31
C ASP A 528 11.84 -29.71 -25.48
N GLY A 529 10.98 -29.21 -24.59
CA GLY A 529 9.55 -29.36 -24.62
C GLY A 529 8.99 -30.79 -24.40
N LYS A 530 9.87 -31.78 -24.09
CA LYS A 530 9.46 -33.20 -24.11
C LYS A 530 8.92 -33.73 -22.81
N ILE A 531 9.35 -33.18 -21.66
CA ILE A 531 9.00 -33.69 -20.34
C ILE A 531 8.28 -32.62 -19.55
N LEU A 532 7.05 -32.90 -19.10
CA LEU A 532 6.30 -32.04 -18.20
C LEU A 532 6.85 -32.12 -16.78
N ILE A 533 7.06 -30.97 -16.17
CA ILE A 533 7.50 -30.81 -14.76
C ILE A 533 6.24 -30.78 -13.90
N LYS A 534 5.76 -31.96 -13.48
CA LYS A 534 4.43 -32.14 -12.86
C LYS A 534 4.42 -31.70 -11.38
N ALA A 535 4.52 -30.41 -11.14
CA ALA A 535 4.17 -29.79 -9.85
C ALA A 535 2.90 -28.95 -10.08
N MET A 536 1.73 -29.45 -9.69
CA MET A 536 0.47 -28.70 -9.87
C MET A 536 0.48 -27.48 -8.96
N GLY A 537 0.67 -26.32 -9.54
CA GLY A 537 0.77 -25.05 -8.83
C GLY A 537 0.00 -23.93 -9.56
N CYS A 538 0.10 -22.72 -9.01
CA CYS A 538 -0.62 -21.55 -9.50
C CYS A 538 -0.21 -21.11 -10.91
N GLU A 539 0.98 -21.46 -11.37
CA GLU A 539 1.44 -21.21 -12.74
C GLU A 539 0.52 -21.84 -13.79
N GLY A 540 -0.09 -22.99 -13.46
CA GLY A 540 -0.90 -23.78 -14.39
C GLY A 540 -2.27 -23.21 -14.73
N TYR A 541 -2.77 -22.18 -14.02
CA TYR A 541 -3.99 -21.48 -14.42
C TYR A 541 -3.74 -20.12 -15.11
N LEU A 542 -2.49 -19.70 -15.27
CA LEU A 542 -2.17 -18.47 -15.99
C LEU A 542 -2.57 -18.51 -17.47
N PRO A 543 -2.50 -19.67 -18.22
CA PRO A 543 -3.08 -19.78 -19.54
C PRO A 543 -4.57 -19.46 -19.62
N ILE A 544 -5.33 -19.69 -18.53
CA ILE A 544 -6.75 -19.34 -18.45
C ILE A 544 -6.88 -17.81 -18.27
N TRP A 545 -6.13 -17.21 -17.36
CA TRP A 545 -6.14 -15.78 -17.19
C TRP A 545 -5.74 -15.01 -18.47
N ALA A 546 -4.74 -15.50 -19.17
CA ALA A 546 -4.26 -14.91 -20.42
C ALA A 546 -5.17 -15.20 -21.64
N GLU A 547 -6.26 -16.01 -21.47
CA GLU A 547 -7.16 -16.44 -22.55
C GLU A 547 -6.43 -17.25 -23.65
N VAL A 548 -5.38 -17.96 -23.26
CA VAL A 548 -4.62 -18.87 -24.11
C VAL A 548 -5.32 -20.22 -24.23
N ALA A 549 -5.82 -20.77 -23.10
CA ALA A 549 -6.43 -22.09 -23.05
C ALA A 549 -7.59 -22.24 -24.05
N THR A 550 -7.83 -23.46 -24.57
CA THR A 550 -9.08 -23.75 -25.25
C THR A 550 -10.24 -23.85 -24.25
N ALA A 551 -11.47 -23.85 -24.70
CA ALA A 551 -12.64 -24.00 -23.82
C ALA A 551 -12.61 -25.34 -23.05
N GLU A 552 -12.12 -26.41 -23.70
CA GLU A 552 -11.96 -27.74 -23.11
C GLU A 552 -10.85 -27.75 -22.05
N GLN A 553 -9.71 -27.13 -22.35
CA GLN A 553 -8.59 -26.99 -21.41
C GLN A 553 -9.02 -26.18 -20.19
N ALA A 554 -9.68 -25.03 -20.38
CA ALA A 554 -10.20 -24.20 -19.29
C ALA A 554 -11.24 -24.95 -18.44
N LYS A 555 -12.12 -25.76 -19.07
CA LYS A 555 -13.07 -26.59 -18.36
C LYS A 555 -12.40 -27.65 -17.49
N ALA A 556 -11.36 -28.33 -18.01
CA ALA A 556 -10.61 -29.32 -17.25
C ALA A 556 -9.83 -28.69 -16.10
N SER A 557 -9.13 -27.56 -16.34
CA SER A 557 -8.41 -26.82 -15.30
C SER A 557 -9.33 -26.33 -14.20
N LYS A 558 -10.57 -25.88 -14.53
CA LYS A 558 -11.58 -25.50 -13.55
C LYS A 558 -11.89 -26.64 -12.58
N VAL A 559 -11.95 -27.90 -13.06
CA VAL A 559 -12.20 -29.06 -12.17
C VAL A 559 -11.11 -29.16 -11.10
N ASN A 560 -9.83 -29.03 -11.49
CA ASN A 560 -8.71 -29.03 -10.55
C ASN A 560 -8.74 -27.83 -9.59
N MET A 561 -9.09 -26.63 -10.09
CA MET A 561 -9.20 -25.42 -9.26
C MET A 561 -10.30 -25.50 -8.20
N LEU A 562 -11.34 -26.35 -8.43
CA LEU A 562 -12.45 -26.56 -7.51
C LEU A 562 -12.31 -27.82 -6.64
N ASP A 563 -11.27 -28.63 -6.84
CA ASP A 563 -11.03 -29.82 -6.04
C ASP A 563 -10.55 -29.44 -4.62
N THR A 564 -11.35 -29.80 -3.63
CA THR A 564 -11.09 -29.53 -2.21
C THR A 564 -9.89 -30.28 -1.63
N ASN A 565 -9.45 -31.35 -2.28
CA ASN A 565 -8.22 -32.06 -1.91
C ASN A 565 -6.96 -31.47 -2.54
N SER A 566 -7.12 -30.50 -3.44
CA SER A 566 -6.03 -29.95 -4.25
C SER A 566 -5.94 -28.42 -4.09
N LEU A 567 -6.64 -27.65 -4.94
CA LEU A 567 -6.53 -26.20 -5.02
C LEU A 567 -7.68 -25.44 -4.33
N ASN A 568 -8.81 -26.07 -3.99
CA ASN A 568 -9.92 -25.42 -3.29
C ASN A 568 -9.86 -25.64 -1.77
N THR A 569 -8.75 -25.30 -1.17
CA THR A 569 -8.51 -25.38 0.27
C THR A 569 -9.41 -24.41 1.08
N PHE A 570 -9.27 -24.34 2.39
CA PHE A 570 -10.06 -23.42 3.24
C PHE A 570 -9.89 -21.97 2.78
N VAL A 571 -8.64 -21.46 2.64
CA VAL A 571 -8.35 -20.28 1.81
C VAL A 571 -7.91 -20.82 0.45
N PRO A 572 -8.64 -20.57 -0.64
CA PRO A 572 -8.46 -21.31 -1.90
C PRO A 572 -7.27 -20.82 -2.72
N LEU A 573 -6.89 -21.64 -3.70
CA LEU A 573 -5.83 -21.39 -4.68
C LEU A 573 -4.45 -21.24 -4.04
N PRO A 574 -4.00 -22.25 -3.25
CA PRO A 574 -2.63 -22.31 -2.77
C PRO A 574 -1.64 -22.37 -3.94
N THR A 575 -0.42 -21.89 -3.70
CA THR A 575 0.62 -21.89 -4.74
C THR A 575 1.12 -23.27 -5.15
N LEU A 576 0.83 -24.29 -4.38
CA LEU A 576 1.07 -25.69 -4.67
C LEU A 576 -0.14 -26.51 -4.22
N ALA A 577 -0.59 -27.47 -5.01
CA ALA A 577 -1.72 -28.33 -4.68
C ALA A 577 -1.56 -29.02 -3.32
N ALA A 578 -2.61 -29.01 -2.49
CA ALA A 578 -2.56 -29.50 -1.11
C ALA A 578 -2.25 -31.01 -1.01
N ASN A 579 -2.55 -31.79 -2.05
CA ASN A 579 -2.21 -33.20 -2.16
C ASN A 579 -0.80 -33.48 -2.69
N HIS A 580 -0.01 -32.47 -2.99
CA HIS A 580 1.37 -32.64 -3.45
C HIS A 580 2.29 -33.01 -2.28
N PRO A 581 3.24 -33.99 -2.42
CA PRO A 581 4.11 -34.44 -1.32
C PRO A 581 4.98 -33.35 -0.69
N LYS A 582 5.31 -32.32 -1.44
CA LYS A 582 6.12 -31.16 -0.98
C LYS A 582 5.26 -29.99 -0.52
N PHE A 583 3.93 -30.14 -0.40
CA PHE A 583 3.04 -29.10 0.12
C PHE A 583 3.41 -28.73 1.55
N LYS A 584 3.63 -27.45 1.79
CA LYS A 584 4.02 -26.91 3.09
C LYS A 584 3.23 -25.63 3.38
N PRO A 585 2.06 -25.75 4.05
CA PRO A 585 1.10 -24.67 4.21
C PRO A 585 1.56 -23.53 5.14
N GLU A 586 2.55 -23.78 6.01
CA GLU A 586 3.16 -22.78 6.90
C GLU A 586 4.68 -22.81 6.74
N GLY A 587 5.31 -21.63 6.58
CA GLY A 587 6.73 -21.49 6.30
C GLY A 587 7.19 -22.12 4.97
N GLY A 588 6.26 -22.43 4.07
CA GLY A 588 6.54 -22.93 2.72
C GLY A 588 6.82 -21.84 1.70
N TYR A 589 6.40 -20.59 1.97
CA TYR A 589 6.50 -19.42 1.12
C TYR A 589 5.74 -19.66 -0.22
N TRP A 590 6.39 -20.09 -1.30
CA TRP A 590 5.75 -20.45 -2.57
C TRP A 590 5.47 -21.97 -2.72
N ARG A 591 5.45 -22.74 -1.61
CA ARG A 591 5.17 -24.19 -1.56
C ARG A 591 3.88 -24.54 -0.84
N GLY A 592 2.88 -23.68 -0.91
CA GLY A 592 1.60 -23.92 -0.26
C GLY A 592 0.83 -22.67 0.15
N PRO A 593 1.40 -21.68 0.86
CA PRO A 593 0.69 -20.45 1.20
C PRO A 593 -0.05 -19.81 0.03
N VAL A 594 -1.19 -19.20 0.32
CA VAL A 594 -2.03 -18.53 -0.68
C VAL A 594 -1.51 -17.10 -0.89
N TRP A 595 -1.15 -16.78 -2.11
CA TRP A 595 -0.72 -15.46 -2.55
C TRP A 595 -1.82 -14.79 -3.38
N LEU A 596 -2.18 -13.58 -2.99
CA LEU A 596 -3.40 -12.92 -3.48
C LEU A 596 -3.38 -12.57 -4.96
N ASP A 597 -2.20 -12.29 -5.52
CA ASP A 597 -2.02 -12.03 -6.94
C ASP A 597 -2.36 -13.27 -7.77
N GLN A 598 -1.84 -14.42 -7.35
CA GLN A 598 -2.09 -15.69 -8.03
C GLN A 598 -3.56 -16.07 -7.93
N SER A 599 -4.15 -15.94 -6.73
CA SER A 599 -5.59 -16.18 -6.56
C SER A 599 -6.44 -15.24 -7.41
N TYR A 600 -6.06 -13.97 -7.52
CA TYR A 600 -6.72 -13.00 -8.40
C TYR A 600 -6.68 -13.45 -9.87
N PHE A 601 -5.50 -13.87 -10.36
CA PHE A 601 -5.38 -14.33 -11.74
C PHE A 601 -6.23 -15.58 -12.00
N GLY A 602 -6.23 -16.54 -11.06
CA GLY A 602 -7.07 -17.73 -11.18
C GLY A 602 -8.56 -17.41 -11.21
N ILE A 603 -9.04 -16.57 -10.28
CA ILE A 603 -10.45 -16.15 -10.19
C ILE A 603 -10.86 -15.34 -11.43
N ASN A 604 -10.07 -14.34 -11.83
CA ASN A 604 -10.36 -13.53 -13.02
C ASN A 604 -10.29 -14.36 -14.31
N GLY A 605 -9.41 -15.36 -14.37
CA GLY A 605 -9.36 -16.30 -15.47
C GLY A 605 -10.68 -17.09 -15.62
N LEU A 606 -11.23 -17.60 -14.52
CA LEU A 606 -12.55 -18.28 -14.53
C LEU A 606 -13.66 -17.34 -14.99
N GLU A 607 -13.69 -16.08 -14.54
CA GLU A 607 -14.67 -15.08 -15.00
C GLU A 607 -14.62 -14.89 -16.53
N LYS A 608 -13.42 -14.81 -17.13
CA LYS A 608 -13.23 -14.64 -18.58
C LYS A 608 -13.76 -15.81 -19.42
N TYR A 609 -13.77 -17.02 -18.87
CA TYR A 609 -14.36 -18.20 -19.52
C TYR A 609 -15.82 -18.43 -19.15
N GLY A 610 -16.49 -17.49 -18.48
CA GLY A 610 -17.91 -17.55 -18.13
C GLY A 610 -18.23 -18.36 -16.89
N TYR A 611 -17.24 -18.83 -16.13
CA TYR A 611 -17.42 -19.55 -14.87
C TYR A 611 -17.60 -18.61 -13.68
N THR A 612 -18.54 -17.65 -13.82
CA THR A 612 -18.74 -16.56 -12.86
C THR A 612 -19.16 -17.04 -11.48
N ASN A 613 -19.98 -18.10 -11.38
CA ASN A 613 -20.44 -18.61 -10.09
C ASN A 613 -19.27 -19.22 -9.30
N GLU A 614 -18.44 -20.03 -9.96
CA GLU A 614 -17.27 -20.65 -9.38
C GLU A 614 -16.21 -19.61 -8.98
N ALA A 615 -16.00 -18.61 -9.81
CA ALA A 615 -15.13 -17.48 -9.50
C ALA A 615 -15.60 -16.71 -8.26
N ASN A 616 -16.90 -16.43 -8.16
CA ASN A 616 -17.49 -15.76 -7.00
C ASN A 616 -17.38 -16.59 -5.72
N GLU A 617 -17.54 -17.92 -5.80
CA GLU A 617 -17.38 -18.84 -4.67
C GLU A 617 -15.93 -18.79 -4.14
N LEU A 618 -14.94 -18.90 -5.03
CA LEU A 618 -13.53 -18.82 -4.65
C LEU A 618 -13.18 -17.44 -4.08
N ALA A 619 -13.65 -16.35 -4.69
CA ALA A 619 -13.43 -14.99 -4.18
C ALA A 619 -14.06 -14.81 -2.80
N HIS A 620 -15.24 -15.32 -2.57
CA HIS A 620 -15.91 -15.28 -1.26
C HIS A 620 -15.09 -16.03 -0.21
N LYS A 621 -14.66 -17.27 -0.49
CA LYS A 621 -13.81 -18.07 0.42
C LYS A 621 -12.48 -17.34 0.71
N LEU A 622 -11.85 -16.74 -0.30
CA LEU A 622 -10.61 -16.00 -0.17
C LEU A 622 -10.74 -14.80 0.79
N ILE A 623 -11.88 -14.10 0.74
CA ILE A 623 -12.12 -12.93 1.58
C ILE A 623 -12.55 -13.33 3.01
N TYR A 624 -13.43 -14.32 3.13
CA TYR A 624 -14.03 -14.70 4.43
C TYR A 624 -13.12 -15.55 5.30
N ASN A 625 -12.31 -16.40 4.70
CA ASN A 625 -11.51 -17.39 5.41
C ASN A 625 -10.08 -16.91 5.72
N ALA A 626 -9.63 -15.83 5.09
CA ALA A 626 -8.33 -15.24 5.35
C ALA A 626 -8.38 -14.34 6.61
N GLU A 627 -7.54 -14.66 7.60
CA GLU A 627 -7.49 -14.00 8.91
C GLU A 627 -7.33 -12.48 8.78
N GLY A 628 -8.17 -11.73 9.46
CA GLY A 628 -8.05 -10.29 9.59
C GLY A 628 -8.51 -9.48 8.38
N VAL A 629 -8.92 -10.11 7.28
CA VAL A 629 -9.35 -9.39 6.07
C VAL A 629 -10.61 -8.57 6.37
N LEU A 630 -11.61 -9.16 6.97
CA LEU A 630 -12.86 -8.48 7.33
C LEU A 630 -12.84 -7.85 8.73
N ASP A 631 -11.93 -8.25 9.62
CA ASP A 631 -11.90 -7.82 11.00
C ASP A 631 -11.32 -6.40 11.14
N LYS A 632 -11.95 -5.54 11.95
CA LYS A 632 -11.37 -4.24 12.30
C LYS A 632 -10.15 -4.40 13.22
N GLY A 633 -9.18 -3.51 13.07
CA GLY A 633 -7.98 -3.49 13.89
C GLY A 633 -6.90 -4.49 13.44
N THR A 634 -7.14 -5.26 12.38
CA THR A 634 -6.18 -6.23 11.84
C THR A 634 -5.69 -5.79 10.47
N SER A 635 -4.40 -5.95 10.19
CA SER A 635 -3.83 -5.58 8.90
C SER A 635 -3.94 -6.69 7.86
N ILE A 636 -3.91 -6.32 6.59
CA ILE A 636 -3.75 -7.24 5.46
C ILE A 636 -2.34 -7.84 5.50
N ARG A 637 -2.24 -9.16 5.29
CA ARG A 637 -0.99 -9.92 5.35
C ARG A 637 -0.41 -10.17 3.96
N GLU A 638 0.86 -10.54 3.92
CA GLU A 638 1.57 -10.86 2.68
C GLU A 638 0.97 -12.06 1.98
N ASN A 639 0.78 -13.14 2.71
CA ASN A 639 0.14 -14.37 2.25
C ASN A 639 -0.64 -15.05 3.38
N TYR A 640 -1.37 -16.12 3.07
CA TYR A 640 -2.26 -16.79 4.02
C TYR A 640 -2.05 -18.29 4.02
N GLN A 641 -2.16 -18.90 5.19
CA GLN A 641 -2.12 -20.35 5.38
C GLN A 641 -3.39 -21.00 4.80
N PRO A 642 -3.26 -21.89 3.80
CA PRO A 642 -4.40 -22.38 3.03
C PRO A 642 -5.40 -23.24 3.81
N VAL A 643 -4.97 -23.86 4.92
CA VAL A 643 -5.81 -24.81 5.70
C VAL A 643 -6.51 -24.15 6.89
N THR A 644 -5.84 -23.17 7.52
CA THR A 644 -6.34 -22.52 8.73
C THR A 644 -6.79 -21.06 8.52
N GLY A 645 -6.37 -20.44 7.43
CA GLY A 645 -6.62 -19.04 7.14
C GLY A 645 -5.68 -18.05 7.83
N LYS A 646 -4.75 -18.53 8.67
CA LYS A 646 -3.80 -17.68 9.42
C LYS A 646 -3.00 -16.77 8.48
N GLY A 647 -2.93 -15.48 8.81
CA GLY A 647 -2.09 -14.52 8.08
C GLY A 647 -0.60 -14.79 8.34
N LEU A 648 0.21 -14.78 7.29
CA LEU A 648 1.63 -15.11 7.33
C LEU A 648 2.47 -13.92 6.87
N GLU A 649 3.77 -13.94 7.20
CA GLU A 649 4.83 -13.01 6.79
C GLU A 649 4.51 -11.53 7.08
N ALA A 650 4.77 -10.60 6.16
CA ALA A 650 4.68 -9.18 6.41
C ALA A 650 3.27 -8.67 6.71
N PHE A 651 3.19 -7.65 7.60
CA PHE A 651 1.98 -6.90 7.90
C PHE A 651 1.76 -5.75 6.92
N ASN A 652 0.52 -5.27 6.82
CA ASN A 652 0.14 -4.08 6.05
C ASN A 652 0.62 -4.15 4.59
N PHE A 653 0.36 -5.29 3.94
CA PHE A 653 0.96 -5.63 2.65
C PHE A 653 0.13 -5.09 1.49
N SER A 654 0.73 -4.17 0.71
CA SER A 654 0.03 -3.42 -0.34
C SER A 654 -0.33 -4.25 -1.56
N TRP A 655 0.49 -5.20 -1.95
CA TRP A 655 0.18 -6.13 -3.03
C TRP A 655 -1.11 -6.92 -2.74
N SER A 656 -1.23 -7.55 -1.57
CA SER A 656 -2.45 -8.28 -1.20
C SER A 656 -3.67 -7.34 -1.15
N ALA A 657 -3.50 -6.12 -0.59
CA ALA A 657 -4.55 -5.11 -0.58
C ALA A 657 -4.98 -4.72 -2.00
N SER A 658 -4.05 -4.59 -2.95
CA SER A 658 -4.33 -4.30 -4.35
C SER A 658 -5.23 -5.35 -5.00
N HIS A 659 -4.93 -6.63 -4.78
CA HIS A 659 -5.67 -7.71 -5.40
C HIS A 659 -7.06 -7.90 -4.78
N TYR A 660 -7.21 -7.75 -3.46
CA TYR A 660 -8.53 -7.70 -2.84
C TYR A 660 -9.37 -6.53 -3.39
N LEU A 661 -8.75 -5.34 -3.55
CA LEU A 661 -9.46 -4.18 -4.10
C LEU A 661 -9.95 -4.45 -5.54
N MET A 662 -9.08 -5.02 -6.39
CA MET A 662 -9.46 -5.39 -7.76
C MET A 662 -10.56 -6.47 -7.82
N LEU A 663 -10.57 -7.44 -6.89
CA LEU A 663 -11.64 -8.45 -6.82
C LEU A 663 -12.99 -7.84 -6.46
N LEU A 664 -13.01 -6.83 -5.57
CA LEU A 664 -14.23 -6.18 -5.09
C LEU A 664 -14.84 -5.21 -6.10
N LEU A 665 -14.03 -4.59 -6.96
CA LEU A 665 -14.48 -3.53 -7.87
C LEU A 665 -14.92 -4.10 -9.23
N GLN A 666 -15.83 -3.35 -9.90
CA GLN A 666 -16.23 -3.63 -11.27
C GLN A 666 -15.11 -3.24 -12.23
N ASP A 667 -14.80 -4.09 -13.20
CA ASP A 667 -14.03 -3.72 -14.39
C ASP A 667 -14.92 -2.84 -15.29
N LYS A 668 -14.73 -1.51 -15.24
CA LYS A 668 -15.43 -0.54 -16.12
C LYS A 668 -14.49 -0.02 -17.17
#